data_f08bf8f0d1a5af1890e77c55cc42d47a
#
_entry.id   f08bf8f0d1a5af1890e77c55cc42d47a
#
_cell.length_a   1.000
_cell.length_b   1.000
_cell.length_c   1.000
_cell.angle_alpha   90.00
_cell.angle_beta   90.00
_cell.angle_gamma   90.00
#
_symmetry.space_group_name_H-M   'P 1'
#
loop_
_entity.id
_entity.type
_entity.pdbx_description
1 polymer ?
#
loop_
_entity_poly.entity_id
_entity_poly.type
_entity_poly.pdbx_seq_one_letter_code
_entity_poly.pdbx_strand_id
1 'polypeptide(L)'
;MNSKTSHHPSDLSYNIVTKTPLLNEGDVETKRAEILEYFHDSFSLYESLFECLASDEAYFQRANNLRQPLIFYYGHTSVFFINKLNVANLINERVDPQMESLLAIGVDEMSWDDLNDKNYDWPSPEKVKWHRDQTRAIVDKFIRTCDFSMPIDWNSPMWIILMGIEHERIHLETSSILMRELPINMVQDHPLWGKICRLDPDAPQNELIKVGGGKVELGKSKTNPIYGWDNEYGYASEEVESFKASKYLVSNQEFLEFVEDGGYQEKEYWTDEGWGWVEFSKAEHPVYWLKNGDDFQLRTMVEVIDMPWSWPAEINCLEAKAFCNWKSEKTGRHFRMPTEAEWYQMRNAIDTDQPYWETAPGNINLEHGMSPCPVDQHEFDNGFFDVVGNVWQWTETPIDGFGGFEVHPTYDDFSTPTFDGKHNLFKGGCWISTGNYAIKDARYAFRRHFFQYSGLRYVEAAPLPETEPNVYETDQMVSRYIEFHYGQPQLDVPNFPVACVAEVAKSLSGRKTGRALDIGCATARSAFELAKHFDHVDAVDLSVRLIEAPTNLQKNGRQRFVITQQGDINDFREVNLADFEGYEAVKDKIAFLQGDACNLVDKYKDYDLVFAGNLIDRLYDPEKFLKLIKDRIVPGGLLVLASPYNWDEEHTPHDKWLGGFKDNTGENFTTMEGLGKALAPEFTMLGEAVNLPFAIRETERTWQFGQSELTVWEKK
;
A
#
# COMPACT_ATOMS: atom_id res chain seq x y z
N MET A 1 41.32 24.19 2.59
CA MET A 1 40.53 25.00 1.62
C MET A 1 40.03 24.02 0.58
N ASN A 2 38.91 23.39 0.84
CA ASN A 2 38.21 22.57 -0.16
C ASN A 2 37.17 23.47 -0.79
N SER A 3 37.31 23.74 -2.07
CA SER A 3 36.34 24.48 -2.87
C SER A 3 35.06 23.64 -2.97
N LYS A 4 34.03 24.03 -2.23
CA LYS A 4 32.67 23.54 -2.48
C LYS A 4 32.23 23.99 -3.88
N THR A 5 32.25 23.11 -4.85
CA THR A 5 31.60 23.32 -6.14
C THR A 5 30.12 23.32 -5.91
N SER A 6 29.52 24.50 -5.94
CA SER A 6 28.05 24.62 -5.95
C SER A 6 27.55 24.14 -7.32
N HIS A 7 27.04 22.90 -7.41
CA HIS A 7 26.33 22.48 -8.61
C HIS A 7 25.04 23.30 -8.74
N HIS A 8 24.86 23.94 -9.89
CA HIS A 8 23.62 24.63 -10.24
C HIS A 8 22.56 23.58 -10.63
N PRO A 9 21.23 23.78 -10.43
CA PRO A 9 20.21 22.85 -10.94
C PRO A 9 20.31 22.53 -12.43
N SER A 10 20.90 23.42 -13.21
CA SER A 10 21.23 23.21 -14.64
C SER A 10 22.34 22.18 -14.89
N ASP A 11 23.04 21.70 -13.87
CA ASP A 11 24.14 20.74 -14.01
C ASP A 11 23.70 19.28 -13.79
N LEU A 12 22.39 19.06 -13.45
CA LEU A 12 21.84 17.73 -13.34
C LEU A 12 21.61 17.10 -14.71
N SER A 13 21.87 15.80 -14.81
CA SER A 13 21.68 15.03 -16.03
C SER A 13 20.21 14.54 -16.22
N TYR A 14 19.30 14.98 -15.35
CA TYR A 14 17.88 14.62 -15.35
C TYR A 14 17.03 15.82 -14.91
N ASN A 15 15.74 15.79 -15.27
CA ASN A 15 14.80 16.83 -14.87
C ASN A 15 14.24 16.53 -13.48
N ILE A 16 14.21 17.53 -12.60
CA ILE A 16 13.56 17.45 -11.28
C ILE A 16 12.07 17.81 -11.35
N VAL A 17 11.71 18.69 -12.27
CA VAL A 17 10.34 19.16 -12.51
C VAL A 17 9.77 18.38 -13.69
N THR A 18 8.85 17.47 -13.41
CA THR A 18 8.23 16.61 -14.41
C THR A 18 6.72 16.56 -14.21
N LYS A 19 6.00 16.16 -15.26
CA LYS A 19 4.55 15.99 -15.23
C LYS A 19 4.22 14.60 -15.74
N THR A 20 3.13 14.01 -15.20
CA THR A 20 2.70 12.69 -15.66
C THR A 20 2.30 12.74 -17.15
N PRO A 21 2.74 11.78 -17.97
CA PRO A 21 2.41 11.72 -19.39
C PRO A 21 0.92 11.58 -19.66
N LEU A 22 0.41 12.23 -20.69
CA LEU A 22 -0.96 12.04 -21.13
C LEU A 22 -1.14 10.72 -21.88
N LEU A 23 -2.12 9.92 -21.46
CA LEU A 23 -2.33 8.55 -21.95
C LEU A 23 -2.96 8.47 -23.34
N ASN A 24 -3.54 9.57 -23.86
CA ASN A 24 -4.30 9.61 -25.10
C ASN A 24 -3.73 10.52 -26.18
N GLU A 25 -2.58 11.16 -25.93
CA GLU A 25 -1.96 12.10 -26.87
C GLU A 25 -0.67 11.56 -27.47
N GLY A 26 -0.38 11.99 -28.70
CA GLY A 26 0.81 11.62 -29.45
C GLY A 26 0.70 10.28 -30.17
N ASP A 27 1.71 9.98 -30.98
CA ASP A 27 1.91 8.65 -31.59
C ASP A 27 2.73 7.74 -30.64
N VAL A 28 2.78 6.44 -30.96
CA VAL A 28 3.47 5.43 -30.17
C VAL A 28 4.94 5.77 -29.89
N GLU A 29 5.67 6.26 -30.91
CA GLU A 29 7.10 6.52 -30.74
C GLU A 29 7.38 7.79 -29.94
N THR A 30 6.58 8.83 -30.12
CA THR A 30 6.63 10.05 -29.30
C THR A 30 6.31 9.70 -27.84
N LYS A 31 5.27 8.91 -27.61
CA LYS A 31 4.87 8.47 -26.25
C LYS A 31 5.93 7.59 -25.60
N ARG A 32 6.54 6.69 -26.37
CA ARG A 32 7.67 5.86 -25.90
C ARG A 32 8.83 6.71 -25.39
N ALA A 33 9.21 7.73 -26.15
CA ALA A 33 10.29 8.64 -25.79
C ALA A 33 9.95 9.45 -24.52
N GLU A 34 8.71 9.94 -24.41
CA GLU A 34 8.21 10.66 -23.23
C GLU A 34 8.23 9.80 -21.99
N ILE A 35 7.70 8.56 -22.04
CA ILE A 35 7.71 7.62 -20.91
C ILE A 35 9.14 7.24 -20.52
N LEU A 36 10.03 7.06 -21.49
CA LEU A 36 11.42 6.74 -21.23
C LEU A 36 12.14 7.86 -20.45
N GLU A 37 11.95 9.12 -20.88
CA GLU A 37 12.48 10.30 -20.17
C GLU A 37 11.87 10.39 -18.75
N TYR A 38 10.55 10.27 -18.63
CA TYR A 38 9.83 10.30 -17.37
C TYR A 38 10.32 9.24 -16.39
N PHE A 39 10.60 8.03 -16.88
CA PHE A 39 11.20 6.95 -16.09
C PHE A 39 12.59 7.30 -15.57
N HIS A 40 13.50 7.74 -16.46
CA HIS A 40 14.86 8.03 -16.07
C HIS A 40 14.97 9.21 -15.11
N ASP A 41 14.16 10.24 -15.30
CA ASP A 41 14.11 11.42 -14.43
C ASP A 41 13.61 11.04 -13.04
N SER A 42 12.51 10.28 -12.94
CA SER A 42 11.99 9.79 -11.67
C SER A 42 13.00 8.93 -10.92
N PHE A 43 13.57 7.97 -11.61
CA PHE A 43 14.53 7.03 -11.04
C PHE A 43 15.80 7.73 -10.52
N SER A 44 16.31 8.73 -11.29
CA SER A 44 17.47 9.53 -10.87
C SER A 44 17.14 10.48 -9.72
N LEU A 45 15.96 11.08 -9.74
CA LEU A 45 15.48 11.95 -8.66
C LEU A 45 15.41 11.18 -7.33
N TYR A 46 14.84 9.97 -7.36
CA TYR A 46 14.75 9.12 -6.18
C TYR A 46 16.13 8.70 -5.65
N GLU A 47 17.05 8.31 -6.53
CA GLU A 47 18.42 7.98 -6.13
C GLU A 47 19.14 9.16 -5.48
N SER A 48 18.96 10.38 -6.00
CA SER A 48 19.59 11.58 -5.45
C SER A 48 19.15 11.89 -4.01
N LEU A 49 17.94 11.45 -3.62
CA LEU A 49 17.48 11.63 -2.25
C LEU A 49 18.37 10.88 -1.25
N PHE A 50 18.82 9.68 -1.60
CA PHE A 50 19.67 8.86 -0.74
C PHE A 50 21.10 9.37 -0.61
N GLU A 51 21.52 10.33 -1.45
CA GLU A 51 22.78 11.06 -1.28
C GLU A 51 22.78 11.99 -0.06
N CYS A 52 21.58 12.24 0.54
CA CYS A 52 21.44 12.94 1.80
C CYS A 52 21.86 12.09 3.02
N LEU A 53 22.08 10.79 2.90
CA LEU A 53 22.54 9.96 3.99
C LEU A 53 24.03 10.13 4.20
N ALA A 54 24.46 10.35 5.45
CA ALA A 54 25.84 10.68 5.79
C ALA A 54 26.77 9.45 5.83
N SER A 55 26.21 8.25 5.96
CA SER A 55 26.97 6.99 6.03
C SER A 55 26.08 5.78 5.72
N ASP A 56 26.70 4.62 5.51
CA ASP A 56 25.98 3.37 5.28
C ASP A 56 25.11 2.94 6.49
N GLU A 57 25.54 3.27 7.72
CA GLU A 57 24.75 2.97 8.93
C GLU A 57 23.41 3.67 8.91
N ALA A 58 23.30 4.84 8.28
CA ALA A 58 22.04 5.59 8.17
C ALA A 58 20.96 4.83 7.38
N TYR A 59 21.33 3.95 6.44
CA TYR A 59 20.39 3.11 5.72
C TYR A 59 19.69 2.09 6.63
N PHE A 60 20.33 1.65 7.70
CA PHE A 60 19.83 0.59 8.59
C PHE A 60 19.23 1.13 9.89
N GLN A 61 19.47 2.42 10.20
CA GLN A 61 18.88 3.04 11.37
C GLN A 61 17.38 3.22 11.15
N ARG A 62 16.56 2.63 12.02
CA ARG A 62 15.13 2.92 12.03
C ARG A 62 14.90 4.34 12.50
N ALA A 63 14.25 5.12 11.64
CA ALA A 63 13.81 6.47 11.96
C ALA A 63 12.59 6.43 12.88
N ASN A 64 11.70 5.47 12.61
CA ASN A 64 10.45 5.26 13.34
C ASN A 64 10.28 3.76 13.62
N ASN A 65 9.84 3.41 14.84
CA ASN A 65 9.64 2.01 15.24
C ASN A 65 8.51 1.30 14.49
N LEU A 66 7.61 2.05 13.84
CA LEU A 66 6.48 1.54 13.06
C LEU A 66 6.79 1.48 11.55
N ARG A 67 8.03 1.76 11.15
CA ARG A 67 8.45 1.81 9.74
C ARG A 67 9.71 0.97 9.53
N GLN A 68 9.88 0.49 8.30
CA GLN A 68 11.11 -0.20 7.89
C GLN A 68 12.29 0.78 7.82
N PRO A 69 13.55 0.30 7.91
CA PRO A 69 14.71 1.16 7.70
C PRO A 69 14.84 1.59 6.24
N LEU A 70 15.55 2.67 5.97
CA LEU A 70 15.69 3.27 4.64
C LEU A 70 16.27 2.32 3.57
N ILE A 71 17.07 1.33 3.97
CA ILE A 71 17.57 0.30 3.03
C ILE A 71 16.42 -0.45 2.35
N PHE A 72 15.33 -0.72 3.07
CA PHE A 72 14.13 -1.32 2.50
C PHE A 72 13.58 -0.44 1.38
N TYR A 73 13.30 0.84 1.65
CA TYR A 73 12.72 1.77 0.68
C TYR A 73 13.61 1.99 -0.53
N TYR A 74 14.93 2.07 -0.32
CA TYR A 74 15.90 2.23 -1.40
C TYR A 74 15.83 1.09 -2.43
N GLY A 75 15.61 -0.14 -1.97
CA GLY A 75 15.48 -1.30 -2.84
C GLY A 75 14.05 -1.57 -3.31
N HIS A 76 13.06 -1.31 -2.46
CA HIS A 76 11.65 -1.63 -2.69
C HIS A 76 11.12 -1.09 -4.01
N THR A 77 11.40 0.17 -4.33
CA THR A 77 10.91 0.81 -5.57
C THR A 77 11.47 0.14 -6.82
N SER A 78 12.73 -0.28 -6.82
CA SER A 78 13.33 -1.00 -7.96
C SER A 78 12.80 -2.44 -8.06
N VAL A 79 12.64 -3.11 -6.93
CA VAL A 79 12.08 -4.45 -6.86
C VAL A 79 10.63 -4.46 -7.35
N PHE A 80 9.86 -3.41 -7.08
CA PHE A 80 8.50 -3.25 -7.54
C PHE A 80 8.38 -3.37 -9.06
N PHE A 81 9.21 -2.68 -9.84
CA PHE A 81 9.22 -2.78 -11.30
C PHE A 81 9.39 -4.24 -11.75
N ILE A 82 10.40 -4.94 -11.23
CA ILE A 82 10.67 -6.32 -11.61
C ILE A 82 9.52 -7.24 -11.23
N ASN A 83 8.98 -7.12 -10.01
CA ASN A 83 7.87 -7.94 -9.56
C ASN A 83 6.59 -7.71 -10.37
N LYS A 84 6.21 -6.43 -10.63
CA LYS A 84 4.99 -6.14 -11.39
C LYS A 84 5.10 -6.55 -12.86
N LEU A 85 6.26 -6.39 -13.48
CA LEU A 85 6.51 -6.88 -14.84
C LEU A 85 6.47 -8.41 -14.92
N ASN A 86 6.96 -9.14 -13.89
CA ASN A 86 6.85 -10.60 -13.81
C ASN A 86 5.41 -11.05 -13.59
N VAL A 87 4.67 -10.45 -12.64
CA VAL A 87 3.26 -10.76 -12.38
C VAL A 87 2.40 -10.54 -13.62
N ALA A 88 2.69 -9.48 -14.39
CA ALA A 88 2.03 -9.19 -15.66
C ALA A 88 2.54 -10.07 -16.84
N ASN A 89 3.42 -11.03 -16.59
CA ASN A 89 4.04 -11.89 -17.62
C ASN A 89 4.74 -11.12 -18.75
N LEU A 90 5.26 -9.93 -18.47
CA LEU A 90 5.93 -9.07 -19.45
C LEU A 90 7.43 -9.31 -19.52
N ILE A 91 8.03 -9.86 -18.48
CA ILE A 91 9.42 -10.31 -18.43
C ILE A 91 9.51 -11.68 -17.72
N ASN A 92 10.50 -12.48 -18.08
CA ASN A 92 10.72 -13.80 -17.49
C ASN A 92 11.94 -13.84 -16.57
N GLU A 93 12.83 -12.84 -16.65
CA GLU A 93 14.07 -12.80 -15.90
C GLU A 93 13.91 -11.98 -14.62
N ARG A 94 14.46 -12.48 -13.52
CA ARG A 94 14.62 -11.76 -12.25
C ARG A 94 16.08 -11.39 -12.06
N VAL A 95 16.34 -10.28 -11.38
CA VAL A 95 17.70 -9.78 -11.09
C VAL A 95 18.30 -10.52 -9.90
N ASP A 96 17.62 -10.50 -8.77
CA ASP A 96 18.00 -11.22 -7.53
C ASP A 96 16.71 -11.66 -6.82
N PRO A 97 16.23 -12.90 -7.07
CA PRO A 97 14.96 -13.37 -6.53
C PRO A 97 14.84 -13.28 -5.01
N GLN A 98 15.93 -13.54 -4.27
CA GLN A 98 15.90 -13.47 -2.81
C GLN A 98 15.74 -12.03 -2.31
N MET A 99 16.47 -11.10 -2.91
CA MET A 99 16.35 -9.68 -2.57
C MET A 99 14.99 -9.11 -3.01
N GLU A 100 14.50 -9.51 -4.16
CA GLU A 100 13.18 -9.11 -4.67
C GLU A 100 12.05 -9.59 -3.76
N SER A 101 12.16 -10.80 -3.21
CA SER A 101 11.20 -11.29 -2.23
C SER A 101 11.30 -10.56 -0.88
N LEU A 102 12.53 -10.33 -0.39
CA LEU A 102 12.77 -9.63 0.87
C LEU A 102 12.25 -8.20 0.84
N LEU A 103 12.49 -7.49 -0.26
CA LEU A 103 12.14 -6.07 -0.41
C LEU A 103 10.74 -5.83 -1.03
N ALA A 104 10.03 -6.90 -1.42
CA ALA A 104 8.63 -6.82 -1.84
C ALA A 104 7.68 -6.81 -0.64
N ILE A 105 8.09 -7.44 0.47
CA ILE A 105 7.28 -7.56 1.67
C ILE A 105 7.35 -6.24 2.42
N GLY A 106 6.40 -5.38 2.20
CA GLY A 106 6.36 -4.14 2.93
C GLY A 106 5.05 -3.44 2.70
N VAL A 107 4.15 -3.63 3.61
CA VAL A 107 3.17 -2.60 3.87
C VAL A 107 3.93 -1.48 4.55
N ASP A 108 3.85 -0.28 4.01
CA ASP A 108 4.45 0.93 4.60
C ASP A 108 3.93 1.20 6.01
N GLU A 109 2.81 0.58 6.37
CA GLU A 109 2.08 0.78 7.60
C GLU A 109 1.92 -0.53 8.35
N MET A 110 2.91 -0.83 9.18
CA MET A 110 2.82 -2.01 10.04
C MET A 110 1.99 -1.68 11.28
N SER A 111 1.16 -2.62 11.69
CA SER A 111 0.64 -2.57 13.05
C SER A 111 1.77 -2.88 14.04
N TRP A 112 1.67 -2.39 15.26
CA TRP A 112 2.69 -2.47 16.33
C TRP A 112 3.29 -3.86 16.57
N ASP A 113 2.65 -4.92 16.07
CA ASP A 113 2.97 -6.31 16.35
C ASP A 113 3.84 -6.96 15.28
N ASP A 114 4.01 -6.34 14.10
CA ASP A 114 4.61 -6.97 12.92
C ASP A 114 6.12 -6.71 12.78
N LEU A 115 6.68 -5.78 13.56
CA LEU A 115 8.07 -5.36 13.48
C LEU A 115 8.99 -6.21 14.37
N ASN A 116 9.38 -7.39 13.90
CA ASN A 116 10.43 -8.16 14.55
C ASN A 116 11.75 -8.06 13.77
N ASP A 117 12.69 -7.23 14.24
CA ASP A 117 14.00 -6.98 13.64
C ASP A 117 14.85 -8.23 13.39
N LYS A 118 14.56 -9.32 14.12
CA LYS A 118 15.31 -10.58 14.02
C LYS A 118 15.05 -11.36 12.74
N ASN A 119 14.08 -10.93 11.93
CA ASN A 119 13.62 -11.66 10.74
C ASN A 119 14.23 -11.16 9.43
N TYR A 120 15.01 -10.06 9.44
CA TYR A 120 15.51 -9.42 8.22
C TYR A 120 17.02 -9.35 8.19
N ASP A 121 17.61 -10.00 7.17
CA ASP A 121 19.03 -9.86 6.81
C ASP A 121 19.11 -8.90 5.61
N TRP A 122 19.17 -7.62 5.91
CA TRP A 122 19.15 -6.56 4.90
C TRP A 122 20.38 -6.59 4.01
N PRO A 123 20.26 -6.43 2.68
CA PRO A 123 21.38 -6.32 1.76
C PRO A 123 22.16 -5.02 2.00
N SER A 124 23.44 -4.99 1.61
CA SER A 124 24.21 -3.75 1.68
C SER A 124 23.72 -2.70 0.69
N PRO A 125 23.94 -1.39 0.94
CA PRO A 125 23.58 -0.31 0.01
C PRO A 125 24.16 -0.51 -1.39
N GLU A 126 25.39 -1.02 -1.52
CA GLU A 126 26.02 -1.30 -2.82
C GLU A 126 25.28 -2.44 -3.55
N LYS A 127 24.84 -3.48 -2.83
CA LYS A 127 24.08 -4.58 -3.44
C LYS A 127 22.72 -4.09 -3.93
N VAL A 128 22.05 -3.24 -3.16
CA VAL A 128 20.79 -2.60 -3.58
C VAL A 128 21.02 -1.69 -4.78
N LYS A 129 22.07 -0.86 -4.76
CA LYS A 129 22.42 0.00 -5.89
C LYS A 129 22.68 -0.81 -7.17
N TRP A 130 23.42 -1.93 -7.05
CA TRP A 130 23.61 -2.83 -8.18
C TRP A 130 22.26 -3.36 -8.73
N HIS A 131 21.34 -3.76 -7.87
CA HIS A 131 20.01 -4.21 -8.28
C HIS A 131 19.25 -3.09 -9.00
N ARG A 132 19.28 -1.87 -8.47
CA ARG A 132 18.67 -0.69 -9.10
C ARG A 132 19.25 -0.45 -10.51
N ASP A 133 20.57 -0.55 -10.68
CA ASP A 133 21.23 -0.39 -11.97
C ASP A 133 20.78 -1.47 -12.98
N GLN A 134 20.62 -2.72 -12.55
CA GLN A 134 20.10 -3.80 -13.40
C GLN A 134 18.62 -3.55 -13.74
N THR A 135 17.81 -3.18 -12.77
CA THR A 135 16.39 -2.83 -12.99
C THR A 135 16.26 -1.69 -14.00
N ARG A 136 17.05 -0.62 -13.85
CA ARG A 136 17.05 0.51 -14.79
C ARG A 136 17.34 0.03 -16.23
N ALA A 137 18.30 -0.86 -16.40
CA ALA A 137 18.65 -1.39 -17.73
C ALA A 137 17.54 -2.28 -18.32
N ILE A 138 16.89 -3.11 -17.50
CA ILE A 138 15.78 -3.97 -17.92
C ILE A 138 14.57 -3.13 -18.31
N VAL A 139 14.17 -2.16 -17.51
CA VAL A 139 13.02 -1.28 -17.77
C VAL A 139 13.28 -0.38 -18.97
N ASP A 140 14.47 0.21 -19.10
CA ASP A 140 14.87 0.97 -20.31
C ASP A 140 14.71 0.13 -21.58
N LYS A 141 15.28 -1.08 -21.59
CA LYS A 141 15.16 -2.01 -22.71
C LYS A 141 13.68 -2.35 -22.97
N PHE A 142 12.92 -2.62 -21.93
CA PHE A 142 11.49 -2.97 -22.06
C PHE A 142 10.71 -1.82 -22.72
N ILE A 143 10.84 -0.59 -22.22
CA ILE A 143 10.17 0.58 -22.80
C ILE A 143 10.53 0.74 -24.29
N ARG A 144 11.80 0.55 -24.66
CA ARG A 144 12.28 0.70 -26.05
C ARG A 144 11.76 -0.37 -27.00
N THR A 145 11.46 -1.57 -26.52
CA THR A 145 11.18 -2.74 -27.37
C THR A 145 9.78 -3.29 -27.26
N CYS A 146 9.03 -2.91 -26.23
CA CYS A 146 7.67 -3.38 -25.99
C CYS A 146 6.72 -2.84 -27.06
N ASP A 147 5.85 -3.70 -27.58
CA ASP A 147 4.75 -3.30 -28.44
C ASP A 147 3.58 -2.79 -27.57
N PHE A 148 3.02 -1.66 -27.94
CA PHE A 148 1.81 -1.11 -27.32
C PHE A 148 1.04 -0.25 -28.31
N SER A 149 -0.20 0.08 -28.00
CA SER A 149 -1.06 0.96 -28.80
C SER A 149 -1.49 2.19 -28.00
N MET A 150 -1.89 3.24 -28.73
CA MET A 150 -2.53 4.41 -28.14
C MET A 150 -4.06 4.32 -28.30
N PRO A 151 -4.84 4.81 -27.34
CA PRO A 151 -4.42 5.32 -26.02
C PRO A 151 -3.89 4.22 -25.08
N ILE A 152 -3.06 4.59 -24.09
CA ILE A 152 -2.63 3.68 -23.03
C ILE A 152 -3.79 3.51 -22.05
N ASP A 153 -4.14 2.28 -21.74
CA ASP A 153 -5.18 1.90 -20.77
C ASP A 153 -4.65 0.86 -19.76
N TRP A 154 -5.51 0.40 -18.85
CA TRP A 154 -5.19 -0.56 -17.81
C TRP A 154 -4.57 -1.87 -18.32
N ASN A 155 -4.86 -2.27 -19.56
CA ASN A 155 -4.35 -3.51 -20.16
C ASN A 155 -3.03 -3.27 -20.94
N SER A 156 -2.61 -2.02 -21.07
CA SER A 156 -1.38 -1.70 -21.76
C SER A 156 -0.15 -2.09 -20.94
N PRO A 157 0.87 -2.72 -21.53
CA PRO A 157 2.14 -2.97 -20.84
C PRO A 157 2.82 -1.68 -20.36
N MET A 158 2.58 -0.54 -21.02
CA MET A 158 3.08 0.76 -20.56
C MET A 158 2.39 1.26 -19.29
N TRP A 159 1.16 0.77 -18.98
CA TRP A 159 0.51 1.06 -17.71
C TRP A 159 1.34 0.55 -16.53
N ILE A 160 1.91 -0.64 -16.64
CA ILE A 160 2.75 -1.23 -15.60
C ILE A 160 4.03 -0.42 -15.37
N ILE A 161 4.59 0.14 -16.43
CA ILE A 161 5.74 1.05 -16.32
C ILE A 161 5.35 2.33 -15.58
N LEU A 162 4.23 2.97 -15.98
CA LEU A 162 3.72 4.17 -15.30
C LEU A 162 3.40 3.87 -13.82
N MET A 163 2.79 2.72 -13.54
CA MET A 163 2.55 2.26 -12.17
C MET A 163 3.85 2.21 -11.33
N GLY A 164 4.92 1.67 -11.91
CA GLY A 164 6.23 1.64 -11.23
C GLY A 164 6.81 3.04 -11.00
N ILE A 165 6.68 3.94 -11.98
CA ILE A 165 7.16 5.33 -11.86
C ILE A 165 6.37 6.07 -10.78
N GLU A 166 5.04 5.99 -10.80
CA GLU A 166 4.19 6.66 -9.81
C GLU A 166 4.36 6.05 -8.41
N HIS A 167 4.62 4.74 -8.31
CA HIS A 167 4.97 4.09 -7.04
C HIS A 167 6.30 4.62 -6.49
N GLU A 168 7.32 4.81 -7.31
CA GLU A 168 8.59 5.40 -6.86
C GLU A 168 8.40 6.86 -6.38
N ARG A 169 7.48 7.61 -6.99
CA ARG A 169 7.13 8.98 -6.57
C ARG A 169 6.42 9.04 -5.22
N ILE A 170 5.59 8.04 -4.88
CA ILE A 170 5.05 7.87 -3.51
C ILE A 170 6.21 7.74 -2.52
N HIS A 171 7.14 6.85 -2.84
CA HIS A 171 8.26 6.57 -1.95
C HIS A 171 9.30 7.70 -1.90
N LEU A 172 9.32 8.62 -2.86
CA LEU A 172 10.11 9.85 -2.78
C LEU A 172 9.69 10.68 -1.55
N GLU A 173 8.38 10.86 -1.35
CA GLU A 173 7.85 11.56 -0.19
C GLU A 173 8.09 10.77 1.10
N THR A 174 7.68 9.51 1.15
CA THR A 174 7.82 8.64 2.32
C THR A 174 9.27 8.54 2.79
N SER A 175 10.21 8.34 1.86
CA SER A 175 11.64 8.22 2.21
C SER A 175 12.22 9.53 2.72
N SER A 176 11.78 10.68 2.18
CA SER A 176 12.23 11.99 2.65
C SER A 176 11.74 12.29 4.08
N ILE A 177 10.53 11.87 4.44
CA ILE A 177 10.01 11.95 5.81
C ILE A 177 10.85 11.09 6.74
N LEU A 178 11.17 9.85 6.36
CA LEU A 178 12.00 8.98 7.19
C LEU A 178 13.43 9.52 7.36
N MET A 179 13.99 10.17 6.34
CA MET A 179 15.28 10.87 6.48
C MET A 179 15.19 12.04 7.46
N ARG A 180 14.08 12.77 7.45
CA ARG A 180 13.80 13.86 8.38
C ARG A 180 13.68 13.37 9.83
N GLU A 181 13.19 12.16 10.04
CA GLU A 181 13.06 11.53 11.37
C GLU A 181 14.37 10.91 11.89
N LEU A 182 15.38 10.70 11.03
CA LEU A 182 16.68 10.23 11.47
C LEU A 182 17.38 11.25 12.39
N PRO A 183 18.30 10.80 13.29
CA PRO A 183 19.21 11.69 13.99
C PRO A 183 19.94 12.61 13.00
N ILE A 184 20.06 13.91 13.33
CA ILE A 184 20.61 14.93 12.41
C ILE A 184 22.02 14.61 11.92
N ASN A 185 22.83 13.91 12.71
CA ASN A 185 24.19 13.50 12.35
C ASN A 185 24.24 12.33 11.34
N MET A 186 23.09 11.70 11.02
CA MET A 186 22.98 10.65 10.01
C MET A 186 22.57 11.18 8.65
N VAL A 187 22.27 12.45 8.53
CA VAL A 187 21.97 13.13 7.26
C VAL A 187 22.99 14.23 7.00
N GLN A 188 23.11 14.60 5.73
CA GLN A 188 24.05 15.66 5.29
C GLN A 188 23.37 16.60 4.30
N ASP A 189 23.91 17.82 4.22
CA ASP A 189 23.48 18.83 3.25
C ASP A 189 23.69 18.31 1.81
N HIS A 190 22.73 18.60 0.93
CA HIS A 190 22.77 18.21 -0.46
C HIS A 190 22.45 19.40 -1.37
N PRO A 191 23.16 19.59 -2.51
CA PRO A 191 23.00 20.76 -3.39
C PRO A 191 21.57 20.97 -3.92
N LEU A 192 20.79 19.91 -4.09
CA LEU A 192 19.38 19.95 -4.44
C LEU A 192 18.52 20.02 -3.20
N TRP A 193 18.56 18.99 -2.35
CA TRP A 193 17.62 18.78 -1.25
C TRP A 193 17.80 19.73 -0.06
N GLY A 194 18.94 20.44 0.02
CA GLY A 194 19.16 21.52 0.98
C GLY A 194 18.62 22.88 0.56
N LYS A 195 17.97 23.00 -0.61
CA LYS A 195 17.40 24.28 -1.10
C LYS A 195 16.02 24.56 -0.49
N ILE A 196 15.95 24.73 0.81
CA ILE A 196 14.72 25.05 1.50
C ILE A 196 14.36 26.54 1.36
N CYS A 197 13.09 26.87 1.57
CA CYS A 197 12.61 28.23 1.71
C CYS A 197 13.36 28.93 2.86
N ARG A 198 13.66 30.20 2.71
CA ARG A 198 14.32 31.03 3.74
C ARG A 198 13.49 32.25 4.13
N LEU A 199 12.23 32.30 3.68
CA LEU A 199 11.29 33.36 4.03
C LEU A 199 10.63 33.01 5.36
N ASP A 200 10.58 33.99 6.25
CA ASP A 200 9.87 33.91 7.52
C ASP A 200 9.31 35.27 7.89
N PRO A 201 8.28 35.78 7.17
CA PRO A 201 7.54 36.96 7.57
C PRO A 201 6.72 36.70 8.84
N ASP A 202 6.16 37.73 9.44
CA ASP A 202 5.17 37.58 10.51
C ASP A 202 4.01 36.73 10.02
N ALA A 203 3.58 35.76 10.83
CA ALA A 203 2.48 34.87 10.47
C ALA A 203 1.16 35.67 10.36
N PRO A 204 0.41 35.47 9.26
CA PRO A 204 -0.86 36.20 9.11
C PRO A 204 -1.91 35.66 10.08
N GLN A 205 -2.79 36.55 10.57
CA GLN A 205 -3.98 36.12 11.29
C GLN A 205 -4.95 35.41 10.35
N ASN A 206 -5.42 34.24 10.74
CA ASN A 206 -6.32 33.46 9.91
C ASN A 206 -7.73 34.06 9.92
N GLU A 207 -8.31 34.13 8.74
CA GLU A 207 -9.67 34.63 8.49
C GLU A 207 -10.50 33.51 7.88
N LEU A 208 -11.81 33.61 7.93
CA LEU A 208 -12.72 32.64 7.33
C LEU A 208 -13.32 33.17 6.03
N ILE A 209 -13.16 32.44 4.96
CA ILE A 209 -13.78 32.71 3.67
C ILE A 209 -15.02 31.83 3.52
N LYS A 210 -16.12 32.41 3.05
CA LYS A 210 -17.35 31.64 2.78
C LYS A 210 -17.22 30.87 1.48
N VAL A 211 -17.54 29.58 1.55
CA VAL A 211 -17.65 28.67 0.41
C VAL A 211 -19.13 28.36 0.17
N GLY A 212 -19.59 28.55 -1.06
CA GLY A 212 -20.97 28.21 -1.46
C GLY A 212 -21.17 26.71 -1.43
N GLY A 213 -22.37 26.29 -1.08
CA GLY A 213 -22.78 24.89 -1.21
C GLY A 213 -23.06 24.50 -2.68
N GLY A 214 -23.22 23.23 -2.92
CA GLY A 214 -23.55 22.69 -4.22
C GLY A 214 -23.23 21.20 -4.37
N LYS A 215 -23.59 20.65 -5.50
CA LYS A 215 -23.27 19.26 -5.86
C LYS A 215 -21.82 19.13 -6.28
N VAL A 216 -21.11 18.20 -5.69
CA VAL A 216 -19.72 17.86 -6.01
C VAL A 216 -19.67 16.47 -6.60
N GLU A 217 -19.06 16.36 -7.75
CA GLU A 217 -18.78 15.09 -8.42
C GLU A 217 -17.37 14.65 -8.08
N LEU A 218 -17.21 13.39 -7.66
CA LEU A 218 -15.95 12.78 -7.25
C LEU A 218 -15.64 11.55 -8.10
N GLY A 219 -14.36 11.22 -8.20
CA GLY A 219 -13.87 10.12 -9.01
C GLY A 219 -13.60 10.50 -10.46
N LYS A 220 -13.04 9.56 -11.20
CA LYS A 220 -12.74 9.73 -12.63
C LYS A 220 -13.04 8.49 -13.45
N SER A 221 -13.26 8.67 -14.73
CA SER A 221 -13.47 7.59 -15.70
C SER A 221 -12.16 6.88 -16.02
N LYS A 222 -12.21 5.59 -16.34
CA LYS A 222 -11.08 4.82 -16.90
C LYS A 222 -10.57 5.38 -18.23
N THR A 223 -11.32 6.26 -18.90
CA THR A 223 -10.89 6.97 -20.11
C THR A 223 -10.25 8.32 -19.82
N ASN A 224 -10.04 8.67 -18.55
CA ASN A 224 -9.32 9.89 -18.19
C ASN A 224 -7.90 9.84 -18.79
N PRO A 225 -7.42 10.93 -19.40
CA PRO A 225 -6.12 10.95 -20.05
C PRO A 225 -4.91 10.94 -19.10
N ILE A 226 -5.14 11.00 -17.80
CA ILE A 226 -4.09 11.04 -16.78
C ILE A 226 -4.08 9.71 -16.04
N TYR A 227 -2.89 9.15 -15.81
CA TYR A 227 -2.69 8.00 -14.95
C TYR A 227 -3.38 8.21 -13.58
N GLY A 228 -3.88 7.16 -12.98
CA GLY A 228 -4.43 7.16 -11.62
C GLY A 228 -4.34 5.81 -10.96
N TRP A 229 -4.35 5.83 -9.63
CA TRP A 229 -4.49 4.63 -8.83
C TRP A 229 -5.92 4.10 -8.87
N ASP A 230 -6.10 2.84 -8.57
CA ASP A 230 -7.41 2.19 -8.62
C ASP A 230 -8.48 2.91 -7.77
N ASN A 231 -8.11 3.49 -6.63
CA ASN A 231 -8.99 4.24 -5.73
C ASN A 231 -9.49 5.59 -6.28
N GLU A 232 -8.92 6.07 -7.37
CA GLU A 232 -9.32 7.32 -8.01
C GLU A 232 -10.45 7.14 -9.02
N TYR A 233 -10.65 5.89 -9.50
CA TYR A 233 -11.66 5.57 -10.50
C TYR A 233 -13.00 5.21 -9.88
N GLY A 234 -14.05 5.46 -10.65
CA GLY A 234 -15.43 5.30 -10.24
C GLY A 234 -16.15 6.63 -10.13
N TYR A 235 -17.25 6.64 -9.44
CA TYR A 235 -18.14 7.81 -9.34
C TYR A 235 -18.76 7.91 -7.95
N ALA A 236 -18.73 9.11 -7.39
CA ALA A 236 -19.55 9.52 -6.27
C ALA A 236 -20.06 10.93 -6.48
N SER A 237 -21.16 11.28 -5.81
CA SER A 237 -21.76 12.61 -5.89
C SER A 237 -22.28 12.99 -4.51
N GLU A 238 -21.82 14.13 -4.01
CA GLU A 238 -22.20 14.65 -2.69
C GLU A 238 -22.80 16.04 -2.77
N GLU A 239 -23.86 16.27 -2.01
CA GLU A 239 -24.43 17.62 -1.79
C GLU A 239 -23.69 18.26 -0.61
N VAL A 240 -22.89 19.27 -0.90
CA VAL A 240 -22.13 20.03 0.09
C VAL A 240 -22.95 21.25 0.52
N GLU A 241 -23.18 21.41 1.82
CA GLU A 241 -23.78 22.61 2.36
C GLU A 241 -22.78 23.78 2.31
N SER A 242 -23.27 25.03 2.38
CA SER A 242 -22.39 26.18 2.46
C SER A 242 -21.66 26.20 3.81
N PHE A 243 -20.35 26.43 3.78
CA PHE A 243 -19.49 26.49 4.98
C PHE A 243 -18.54 27.68 4.91
N LYS A 244 -17.72 27.84 5.94
CA LYS A 244 -16.58 28.78 5.90
C LYS A 244 -15.30 28.00 6.15
N ALA A 245 -14.24 28.32 5.41
CA ALA A 245 -12.93 27.71 5.58
C ALA A 245 -11.87 28.75 5.93
N SER A 246 -10.85 28.33 6.64
CA SER A 246 -9.70 29.17 6.95
C SER A 246 -8.98 29.59 5.66
N LYS A 247 -8.68 30.89 5.55
CA LYS A 247 -8.04 31.50 4.39
C LYS A 247 -6.67 30.88 4.11
N TYR A 248 -5.92 30.67 5.18
CA TYR A 248 -4.59 30.07 5.18
C TYR A 248 -4.64 28.66 5.77
N LEU A 249 -3.60 27.87 5.54
CA LEU A 249 -3.28 26.71 6.39
C LEU A 249 -3.00 27.21 7.81
N VAL A 250 -3.19 26.35 8.81
CA VAL A 250 -2.79 26.64 10.19
C VAL A 250 -1.27 26.79 10.22
N SER A 251 -0.78 27.98 10.57
CA SER A 251 0.65 28.26 10.71
C SER A 251 1.23 27.69 12.00
N ASN A 252 2.57 27.55 12.08
CA ASN A 252 3.23 27.20 13.32
C ASN A 252 2.85 28.15 14.46
N GLN A 253 2.71 29.46 14.17
CA GLN A 253 2.29 30.45 15.16
C GLN A 253 0.87 30.21 15.66
N GLU A 254 -0.07 29.90 14.78
CA GLU A 254 -1.45 29.59 15.17
C GLU A 254 -1.53 28.29 15.96
N PHE A 255 -0.74 27.28 15.59
CA PHE A 255 -0.70 26.00 16.31
C PHE A 255 -0.02 26.10 17.67
N LEU A 256 0.93 27.05 17.85
CA LEU A 256 1.57 27.32 19.13
C LEU A 256 0.54 27.72 20.20
N GLU A 257 -0.52 28.43 19.84
CA GLU A 257 -1.58 28.79 20.78
C GLU A 257 -2.25 27.57 21.41
N PHE A 258 -2.45 26.51 20.64
CA PHE A 258 -2.95 25.21 21.13
C PHE A 258 -1.94 24.53 22.08
N VAL A 259 -0.65 24.54 21.71
CA VAL A 259 0.42 23.95 22.53
C VAL A 259 0.53 24.66 23.88
N GLU A 260 0.57 26.00 23.86
CA GLU A 260 0.69 26.84 25.09
C GLU A 260 -0.53 26.78 26.00
N ASP A 261 -1.72 26.55 25.43
CA ASP A 261 -2.97 26.33 26.17
C ASP A 261 -3.07 24.94 26.81
N GLY A 262 -2.02 24.12 26.71
CA GLY A 262 -2.00 22.78 27.27
C GLY A 262 -2.67 21.73 26.39
N GLY A 263 -2.73 21.96 25.08
CA GLY A 263 -3.42 21.10 24.12
C GLY A 263 -3.02 19.63 24.17
N TYR A 264 -1.78 19.30 24.50
CA TYR A 264 -1.29 17.94 24.65
C TYR A 264 -1.48 17.35 26.07
N GLN A 265 -1.95 18.14 27.04
CA GLN A 265 -2.20 17.71 28.41
C GLN A 265 -3.69 17.48 28.72
N GLU A 266 -4.56 18.14 27.95
CA GLU A 266 -6.01 18.12 28.19
C GLU A 266 -6.69 17.07 27.31
N LYS A 267 -7.09 15.92 27.90
CA LYS A 267 -7.73 14.81 27.20
C LYS A 267 -9.00 15.21 26.43
N GLU A 268 -9.72 16.21 26.91
CA GLU A 268 -11.00 16.63 26.37
C GLU A 268 -10.95 17.16 24.93
N TYR A 269 -9.77 17.58 24.45
CA TYR A 269 -9.58 17.97 23.04
C TYR A 269 -9.38 16.80 22.11
N TRP A 270 -9.03 15.63 22.63
CA TRP A 270 -8.68 14.45 21.85
C TRP A 270 -9.84 13.47 21.72
N THR A 271 -9.89 12.74 20.62
CA THR A 271 -10.65 11.49 20.55
C THR A 271 -9.99 10.43 21.44
N ASP A 272 -10.68 9.33 21.75
CA ASP A 272 -10.06 8.24 22.52
C ASP A 272 -8.84 7.63 21.80
N GLU A 273 -8.88 7.50 20.46
CA GLU A 273 -7.75 7.11 19.63
C GLU A 273 -6.59 8.11 19.74
N GLY A 274 -6.91 9.41 19.60
CA GLY A 274 -5.91 10.47 19.70
C GLY A 274 -5.26 10.54 21.08
N TRP A 275 -6.02 10.39 22.13
CA TRP A 275 -5.46 10.35 23.48
C TRP A 275 -4.57 9.14 23.72
N GLY A 276 -4.98 7.95 23.24
CA GLY A 276 -4.16 6.74 23.26
C GLY A 276 -2.82 6.94 22.55
N TRP A 277 -2.82 7.67 21.42
CA TRP A 277 -1.59 8.04 20.70
C TRP A 277 -0.71 9.01 21.53
N VAL A 278 -1.28 10.04 22.17
CA VAL A 278 -0.54 10.96 23.07
C VAL A 278 0.12 10.18 24.21
N GLU A 279 -0.63 9.27 24.86
CA GLU A 279 -0.09 8.44 25.94
C GLU A 279 1.04 7.51 25.47
N PHE A 280 0.93 6.96 24.27
CA PHE A 280 1.95 6.10 23.68
C PHE A 280 3.19 6.88 23.25
N SER A 281 3.02 7.93 22.46
CA SER A 281 4.12 8.73 21.87
C SER A 281 4.78 9.66 22.89
N LYS A 282 4.08 10.00 23.97
CA LYS A 282 4.49 11.06 24.93
C LYS A 282 4.68 12.41 24.25
N ALA A 283 3.87 12.69 23.22
CA ALA A 283 3.91 13.95 22.50
C ALA A 283 3.54 15.11 23.42
N GLU A 284 4.30 16.21 23.32
CA GLU A 284 4.05 17.48 24.02
C GLU A 284 3.90 18.66 23.02
N HIS A 285 4.26 18.44 21.77
CA HIS A 285 4.22 19.40 20.65
C HIS A 285 4.39 18.61 19.33
N PRO A 286 4.22 19.23 18.16
CA PRO A 286 4.46 18.59 16.88
C PRO A 286 5.84 17.94 16.78
N VAL A 287 5.95 16.79 16.12
CA VAL A 287 7.15 15.93 16.13
C VAL A 287 8.39 16.63 15.57
N TYR A 288 8.24 17.52 14.63
CA TYR A 288 9.36 18.23 13.98
C TYR A 288 9.78 19.51 14.71
N TRP A 289 9.10 19.88 15.79
CA TRP A 289 9.51 20.97 16.66
C TRP A 289 10.53 20.45 17.67
N LEU A 290 11.64 21.13 17.77
CA LEU A 290 12.71 20.80 18.71
C LEU A 290 12.80 21.89 19.76
N LYS A 291 12.64 21.53 21.05
CA LYS A 291 12.82 22.49 22.16
C LYS A 291 14.22 23.07 22.18
N ASN A 292 14.35 24.38 22.25
CA ASN A 292 15.59 25.12 22.39
C ASN A 292 15.44 26.17 23.53
N GLY A 293 15.63 25.74 24.77
CA GLY A 293 15.30 26.56 25.94
C GLY A 293 13.79 26.77 26.07
N ASP A 294 13.37 28.04 26.05
CA ASP A 294 11.95 28.43 26.09
C ASP A 294 11.34 28.53 24.67
N ASP A 295 12.14 28.39 23.61
CA ASP A 295 11.74 28.49 22.23
C ASP A 295 11.76 27.14 21.52
N PHE A 296 11.35 27.12 20.25
CA PHE A 296 11.40 25.98 19.37
C PHE A 296 12.27 26.25 18.15
N GLN A 297 12.83 25.18 17.61
CA GLN A 297 13.46 25.11 16.29
C GLN A 297 12.72 24.11 15.43
N LEU A 298 12.82 24.19 14.11
CA LEU A 298 12.20 23.27 13.18
C LEU A 298 13.24 22.31 12.60
N ARG A 299 12.94 21.01 12.66
CA ARG A 299 13.68 19.97 11.94
C ARG A 299 13.17 19.90 10.50
N THR A 300 14.00 20.29 9.53
CA THR A 300 13.78 20.01 8.10
C THR A 300 14.45 18.69 7.71
N MET A 301 14.46 18.30 6.45
CA MET A 301 15.01 17.00 6.06
C MET A 301 16.50 16.87 6.41
N VAL A 302 17.34 17.88 6.14
CA VAL A 302 18.81 17.80 6.31
C VAL A 302 19.38 18.78 7.30
N GLU A 303 18.59 19.69 7.86
CA GLU A 303 19.08 20.71 8.81
C GLU A 303 18.05 21.01 9.90
N VAL A 304 18.49 21.73 10.93
CA VAL A 304 17.65 22.33 11.97
C VAL A 304 17.76 23.85 11.79
N ILE A 305 16.60 24.51 11.73
CA ILE A 305 16.50 25.96 11.53
C ILE A 305 15.77 26.61 12.70
N ASP A 306 15.91 27.90 12.87
CA ASP A 306 15.04 28.68 13.76
C ASP A 306 13.58 28.48 13.31
N MET A 307 12.64 28.48 14.28
CA MET A 307 11.25 28.15 13.99
C MET A 307 10.65 29.18 13.01
N PRO A 308 10.25 28.75 11.80
CA PRO A 308 9.56 29.61 10.84
C PRO A 308 8.07 29.68 11.22
N TRP A 309 7.71 30.67 12.02
CA TRP A 309 6.38 30.81 12.60
C TRP A 309 5.28 31.01 11.56
N SER A 310 5.61 31.54 10.40
CA SER A 310 4.68 31.74 9.29
C SER A 310 4.47 30.51 8.39
N TRP A 311 5.27 29.44 8.56
CA TRP A 311 5.10 28.21 7.79
C TRP A 311 3.94 27.38 8.35
N PRO A 312 3.34 26.48 7.53
CA PRO A 312 2.29 25.60 8.02
C PRO A 312 2.81 24.67 9.13
N ALA A 313 1.98 24.43 10.13
CA ALA A 313 2.23 23.41 11.13
C ALA A 313 2.08 22.02 10.48
N GLU A 314 3.15 21.23 10.56
CA GLU A 314 3.18 19.86 10.04
C GLU A 314 2.82 18.91 11.18
N ILE A 315 1.64 18.31 11.07
CA ILE A 315 0.97 17.54 12.13
C ILE A 315 0.27 16.32 11.56
N ASN A 316 0.02 15.32 12.39
CA ASN A 316 -0.79 14.18 12.01
C ASN A 316 -2.31 14.47 12.10
N CYS A 317 -3.14 13.52 11.66
CA CYS A 317 -4.59 13.71 11.63
C CYS A 317 -5.21 13.83 13.04
N LEU A 318 -4.64 13.14 14.03
CA LEU A 318 -5.12 13.18 15.42
C LEU A 318 -4.86 14.54 16.05
N GLU A 319 -3.69 15.14 15.80
CA GLU A 319 -3.34 16.49 16.21
C GLU A 319 -4.23 17.54 15.54
N ALA A 320 -4.49 17.37 14.23
CA ALA A 320 -5.39 18.25 13.48
C ALA A 320 -6.81 18.22 14.05
N LYS A 321 -7.32 17.04 14.42
CA LYS A 321 -8.62 16.88 15.06
C LYS A 321 -8.67 17.54 16.46
N ALA A 322 -7.63 17.33 17.27
CA ALA A 322 -7.53 17.92 18.61
C ALA A 322 -7.49 19.47 18.55
N PHE A 323 -6.71 20.02 17.61
CA PHE A 323 -6.69 21.48 17.36
C PHE A 323 -8.09 22.02 17.01
N CYS A 324 -8.83 21.36 16.14
CA CYS A 324 -10.19 21.76 15.78
C CYS A 324 -11.15 21.72 16.98
N ASN A 325 -11.06 20.71 17.83
CA ASN A 325 -11.87 20.58 19.05
C ASN A 325 -11.53 21.69 20.05
N TRP A 326 -10.24 21.95 20.31
CA TRP A 326 -9.77 23.05 21.14
C TRP A 326 -10.28 24.40 20.63
N LYS A 327 -10.13 24.66 19.34
CA LYS A 327 -10.59 25.92 18.71
C LYS A 327 -12.10 26.09 18.81
N SER A 328 -12.85 24.99 18.71
CA SER A 328 -14.30 24.96 18.88
C SER A 328 -14.70 25.37 20.29
N GLU A 329 -14.05 24.82 21.31
CA GLU A 329 -14.29 25.15 22.70
C GLU A 329 -13.95 26.60 23.01
N LYS A 330 -12.76 27.06 22.61
CA LYS A 330 -12.29 28.44 22.81
C LYS A 330 -13.20 29.50 22.21
N THR A 331 -13.80 29.20 21.07
CA THR A 331 -14.59 30.20 20.32
C THR A 331 -16.10 30.06 20.50
N GLY A 332 -16.57 28.90 21.01
CA GLY A 332 -18.00 28.56 21.05
C GLY A 332 -18.60 28.31 19.66
N ARG A 333 -17.77 28.07 18.65
CA ARG A 333 -18.16 27.80 17.25
C ARG A 333 -17.68 26.38 16.92
N HIS A 334 -18.32 25.73 15.95
CA HIS A 334 -17.91 24.37 15.59
C HIS A 334 -16.91 24.38 14.44
N PHE A 335 -15.70 23.88 14.70
CA PHE A 335 -14.62 23.72 13.74
C PHE A 335 -14.25 22.23 13.58
N ARG A 336 -13.93 21.85 12.38
CA ARG A 336 -13.42 20.52 12.02
C ARG A 336 -12.53 20.61 10.78
N MET A 337 -11.90 19.50 10.41
CA MET A 337 -11.28 19.36 9.10
C MET A 337 -12.37 19.35 8.00
N PRO A 338 -12.07 19.75 6.75
CA PRO A 338 -12.98 19.55 5.63
C PRO A 338 -13.19 18.07 5.32
N THR A 339 -14.32 17.73 4.72
CA THR A 339 -14.48 16.44 4.02
C THR A 339 -13.76 16.48 2.67
N GLU A 340 -13.58 15.33 2.01
CA GLU A 340 -13.06 15.26 0.65
C GLU A 340 -13.91 16.14 -0.30
N ALA A 341 -15.22 16.03 -0.22
CA ALA A 341 -16.15 16.81 -1.06
C ALA A 341 -16.07 18.33 -0.78
N GLU A 342 -15.94 18.73 0.48
CA GLU A 342 -15.75 20.15 0.83
C GLU A 342 -14.41 20.70 0.30
N TRP A 343 -13.35 19.89 0.34
CA TRP A 343 -12.08 20.29 -0.28
C TRP A 343 -12.24 20.45 -1.79
N TYR A 344 -12.92 19.52 -2.48
CA TYR A 344 -13.21 19.66 -3.92
C TYR A 344 -14.03 20.91 -4.22
N GLN A 345 -14.97 21.29 -3.35
CA GLN A 345 -15.76 22.50 -3.52
C GLN A 345 -14.89 23.76 -3.49
N MET A 346 -13.88 23.82 -2.62
CA MET A 346 -12.87 24.89 -2.62
C MET A 346 -11.98 24.81 -3.86
N ARG A 347 -11.51 23.61 -4.22
CA ARG A 347 -10.56 23.38 -5.30
C ARG A 347 -11.17 23.65 -6.68
N ASN A 348 -12.41 23.25 -6.91
CA ASN A 348 -13.10 23.45 -8.19
C ASN A 348 -13.40 24.94 -8.49
N ALA A 349 -13.37 25.80 -7.48
CA ALA A 349 -13.49 27.23 -7.66
C ALA A 349 -12.20 27.92 -8.18
N ILE A 350 -11.11 27.14 -8.31
CA ILE A 350 -9.82 27.62 -8.80
C ILE A 350 -9.69 27.22 -10.27
N ASP A 351 -9.54 28.21 -11.14
CA ASP A 351 -9.27 27.99 -12.56
C ASP A 351 -7.79 27.66 -12.78
N THR A 352 -7.48 26.39 -12.66
CA THR A 352 -6.13 25.87 -12.82
C THR A 352 -6.17 24.55 -13.59
N ASP A 353 -5.62 24.56 -14.80
CA ASP A 353 -5.53 23.39 -15.65
C ASP A 353 -4.47 22.41 -15.12
N GLN A 354 -4.89 21.22 -14.75
CA GLN A 354 -4.00 20.17 -14.28
C GLN A 354 -3.86 19.04 -15.29
N PRO A 355 -2.67 18.51 -15.38
CA PRO A 355 -1.33 18.87 -14.88
C PRO A 355 -0.60 19.86 -15.81
N TYR A 356 -1.32 20.72 -16.50
CA TYR A 356 -0.88 21.47 -17.70
C TYR A 356 -0.41 22.89 -17.41
N TRP A 357 -0.27 23.28 -16.15
CA TRP A 357 0.28 24.61 -15.86
C TRP A 357 1.71 24.75 -16.41
N GLU A 358 2.05 25.90 -16.94
CA GLU A 358 3.44 26.24 -17.33
C GLU A 358 4.34 26.30 -16.09
N THR A 359 3.85 26.93 -15.02
CA THR A 359 4.47 27.00 -13.70
C THR A 359 3.46 26.54 -12.68
N ALA A 360 3.87 25.74 -11.70
CA ALA A 360 2.98 25.25 -10.64
C ALA A 360 2.30 26.41 -9.90
N PRO A 361 0.97 26.35 -9.70
CA PRO A 361 0.21 27.45 -9.10
C PRO A 361 0.42 27.59 -7.59
N GLY A 362 1.05 26.62 -6.96
CA GLY A 362 1.37 26.56 -5.53
C GLY A 362 2.72 25.90 -5.32
N ASN A 363 3.14 25.79 -4.07
CA ASN A 363 4.39 25.11 -3.70
C ASN A 363 4.23 23.60 -3.83
N ILE A 364 4.34 23.08 -5.07
CA ILE A 364 4.14 21.69 -5.47
C ILE A 364 5.08 21.33 -6.62
N ASN A 365 5.28 20.04 -6.88
CA ASN A 365 6.06 19.51 -7.99
C ASN A 365 7.54 19.94 -7.98
N LEU A 366 8.11 20.21 -6.78
CA LEU A 366 9.49 20.68 -6.58
C LEU A 366 9.83 22.00 -7.31
N GLU A 367 8.84 22.77 -7.74
CA GLU A 367 9.06 23.97 -8.57
C GLU A 367 9.43 25.20 -7.74
N HIS A 368 9.07 25.26 -6.44
CA HIS A 368 9.25 26.43 -5.60
C HIS A 368 10.25 26.23 -4.44
N GLY A 369 10.81 25.04 -4.29
CA GLY A 369 11.79 24.72 -3.24
C GLY A 369 11.64 23.31 -2.69
N MET A 370 12.51 22.98 -1.74
CA MET A 370 12.60 21.65 -1.14
C MET A 370 12.13 21.67 0.33
N SER A 371 11.09 22.45 0.59
CA SER A 371 10.47 22.59 1.92
C SER A 371 9.10 23.27 1.81
N PRO A 372 8.30 23.25 2.86
CA PRO A 372 7.21 24.21 2.99
C PRO A 372 7.69 25.66 2.91
N CYS A 373 6.78 26.59 2.74
CA CYS A 373 7.01 28.03 2.73
C CYS A 373 5.90 28.77 3.52
N PRO A 374 6.01 30.08 3.78
CA PRO A 374 4.97 30.83 4.51
C PRO A 374 3.58 30.63 3.92
N VAL A 375 2.57 30.50 4.77
CA VAL A 375 1.16 30.18 4.40
C VAL A 375 0.46 31.29 3.57
N ASP A 376 1.11 32.43 3.36
CA ASP A 376 0.60 33.57 2.61
C ASP A 376 1.32 33.85 1.29
N GLN A 377 2.03 32.84 0.75
CA GLN A 377 2.83 33.03 -0.48
C GLN A 377 2.06 32.69 -1.78
N HIS A 378 1.15 31.75 -1.76
CA HIS A 378 0.47 31.27 -2.96
C HIS A 378 -1.05 31.51 -2.88
N GLU A 379 -1.47 32.71 -3.31
CA GLU A 379 -2.87 33.13 -3.36
C GLU A 379 -3.54 32.60 -4.65
N PHE A 380 -4.79 32.17 -4.51
CA PHE A 380 -5.66 31.76 -5.62
C PHE A 380 -6.78 32.78 -5.85
N ASP A 381 -7.37 32.77 -7.04
CA ASP A 381 -8.40 33.74 -7.46
C ASP A 381 -9.64 33.79 -6.55
N ASN A 382 -9.91 32.71 -5.81
CA ASN A 382 -10.99 32.66 -4.82
C ASN A 382 -10.61 33.23 -3.46
N GLY A 383 -9.40 33.78 -3.32
CA GLY A 383 -8.88 34.43 -2.11
C GLY A 383 -8.31 33.46 -1.07
N PHE A 384 -8.32 32.14 -1.34
CA PHE A 384 -7.62 31.14 -0.52
C PHE A 384 -6.13 31.09 -0.89
N PHE A 385 -5.32 30.67 0.08
CA PHE A 385 -3.91 30.36 -0.12
C PHE A 385 -3.69 28.85 0.04
N ASP A 386 -2.68 28.30 -0.65
CA ASP A 386 -2.24 26.92 -0.49
C ASP A 386 -3.36 25.84 -0.59
N VAL A 387 -4.37 26.05 -1.43
CA VAL A 387 -5.33 24.98 -1.76
C VAL A 387 -4.65 23.88 -2.55
N VAL A 388 -3.58 24.24 -3.28
CA VAL A 388 -2.69 23.32 -4.01
C VAL A 388 -1.28 23.50 -3.47
N GLY A 389 -0.69 22.44 -2.95
CA GLY A 389 0.70 22.39 -2.53
C GLY A 389 0.94 22.90 -1.11
N ASN A 390 2.18 23.20 -0.82
CA ASN A 390 2.79 23.54 0.44
C ASN A 390 2.85 22.33 1.38
N VAL A 391 1.74 21.98 2.03
CA VAL A 391 1.56 20.71 2.75
C VAL A 391 0.20 20.11 2.42
N TRP A 392 0.10 18.79 2.47
CA TRP A 392 -1.17 18.09 2.39
C TRP A 392 -2.14 18.57 3.47
N GLN A 393 -3.42 18.60 3.16
CA GLN A 393 -4.49 19.01 4.06
C GLN A 393 -5.28 17.78 4.51
N TRP A 394 -5.21 17.44 5.81
CA TRP A 394 -6.00 16.35 6.37
C TRP A 394 -7.50 16.59 6.21
N THR A 395 -8.24 15.53 5.97
CA THR A 395 -9.70 15.55 5.87
C THR A 395 -10.36 14.68 6.94
N GLU A 396 -11.66 14.90 7.19
CA GLU A 396 -12.48 14.02 8.03
C GLU A 396 -12.81 12.69 7.33
N THR A 397 -12.60 12.59 6.00
CA THR A 397 -13.03 11.46 5.19
C THR A 397 -12.03 10.31 5.27
N PRO A 398 -12.42 9.14 5.80
CA PRO A 398 -11.66 7.92 5.59
C PRO A 398 -11.67 7.54 4.11
N ILE A 399 -10.58 6.96 3.62
CA ILE A 399 -10.56 6.47 2.24
C ILE A 399 -11.47 5.26 2.09
N ASP A 400 -12.21 5.23 0.98
CA ASP A 400 -13.03 4.10 0.54
C ASP A 400 -13.14 4.11 -1.00
N GLY A 401 -13.58 3.02 -1.61
CA GLY A 401 -13.81 2.92 -3.05
C GLY A 401 -15.03 3.73 -3.49
N PHE A 402 -14.93 4.38 -4.64
CA PHE A 402 -16.09 5.01 -5.28
C PHE A 402 -17.03 3.96 -5.88
N GLY A 403 -18.28 4.33 -6.18
CA GLY A 403 -19.21 3.48 -6.92
C GLY A 403 -18.59 3.03 -8.24
N GLY A 404 -18.50 1.72 -8.48
CA GLY A 404 -17.82 1.13 -9.63
C GLY A 404 -16.30 1.00 -9.46
N PHE A 405 -15.79 1.08 -8.22
CA PHE A 405 -14.40 0.75 -7.89
C PHE A 405 -14.05 -0.67 -8.35
N GLU A 406 -12.89 -0.81 -8.95
CA GLU A 406 -12.30 -2.08 -9.34
C GLU A 406 -10.81 -2.05 -9.05
N VAL A 407 -10.27 -3.10 -8.45
CA VAL A 407 -8.83 -3.24 -8.22
C VAL A 407 -8.10 -3.48 -9.54
N HIS A 408 -6.90 -2.93 -9.65
CA HIS A 408 -6.03 -3.24 -10.78
C HIS A 408 -5.41 -4.64 -10.60
N PRO A 409 -5.55 -5.58 -11.55
CA PRO A 409 -5.17 -6.98 -11.35
C PRO A 409 -3.68 -7.21 -11.09
N THR A 410 -2.81 -6.31 -11.56
CA THR A 410 -1.36 -6.42 -11.32
C THR A 410 -0.95 -5.88 -9.95
N TYR A 411 -1.75 -5.01 -9.33
CA TYR A 411 -1.48 -4.45 -8.00
C TYR A 411 -2.77 -4.37 -7.20
N ASP A 412 -3.28 -5.52 -6.85
CA ASP A 412 -4.59 -5.70 -6.25
C ASP A 412 -4.66 -5.37 -4.75
N ASP A 413 -3.51 -5.19 -4.10
CA ASP A 413 -3.37 -4.85 -2.69
C ASP A 413 -2.91 -3.40 -2.43
N PHE A 414 -3.05 -2.49 -3.40
CA PHE A 414 -2.70 -1.08 -3.22
C PHE A 414 -3.70 -0.33 -2.33
N SER A 415 -4.99 -0.35 -2.68
CA SER A 415 -6.01 0.48 -2.03
C SER A 415 -6.84 -0.26 -0.99
N THR A 416 -7.26 -1.49 -1.28
CA THR A 416 -8.21 -2.23 -0.44
C THR A 416 -7.75 -2.43 1.01
N PRO A 417 -6.45 -2.64 1.34
CA PRO A 417 -6.01 -2.73 2.73
C PRO A 417 -6.19 -1.43 3.54
N THR A 418 -6.35 -0.29 2.87
CA THR A 418 -6.56 1.01 3.52
C THR A 418 -8.04 1.35 3.73
N PHE A 419 -8.98 0.55 3.18
CA PHE A 419 -10.43 0.73 3.33
C PHE A 419 -10.95 0.19 4.67
N ASP A 420 -10.27 0.52 5.74
CA ASP A 420 -10.51 0.01 7.11
C ASP A 420 -11.16 1.04 8.05
N GLY A 421 -11.52 2.20 7.52
CA GLY A 421 -12.06 3.31 8.31
C GLY A 421 -11.05 4.00 9.23
N LYS A 422 -9.75 3.63 9.17
CA LYS A 422 -8.66 4.16 10.02
C LYS A 422 -7.64 4.96 9.23
N HIS A 423 -7.70 4.94 7.90
CA HIS A 423 -6.86 5.73 7.01
C HIS A 423 -7.66 6.93 6.51
N ASN A 424 -7.24 8.13 6.89
CA ASN A 424 -7.88 9.36 6.42
C ASN A 424 -7.19 9.90 5.17
N LEU A 425 -8.00 10.40 4.25
CA LEU A 425 -7.52 11.12 3.08
C LEU A 425 -6.92 12.47 3.49
N PHE A 426 -5.87 12.85 2.79
CA PHE A 426 -5.44 14.24 2.71
C PHE A 426 -5.35 14.68 1.25
N LYS A 427 -5.56 15.96 1.01
CA LYS A 427 -5.76 16.53 -0.32
C LYS A 427 -4.85 17.73 -0.54
N GLY A 428 -4.64 18.08 -1.80
CA GLY A 428 -3.96 19.30 -2.22
C GLY A 428 -2.51 19.09 -2.64
N GLY A 429 -1.87 18.01 -2.24
CA GLY A 429 -0.43 17.81 -2.45
C GLY A 429 0.44 18.61 -1.50
N CYS A 430 1.72 18.33 -1.48
CA CYS A 430 2.73 19.09 -0.75
C CYS A 430 3.89 19.47 -1.69
N TRP A 431 4.87 20.19 -1.18
CA TRP A 431 6.00 20.71 -1.95
C TRP A 431 6.75 19.62 -2.77
N ILE A 432 6.82 18.36 -2.25
CA ILE A 432 7.51 17.23 -2.89
C ILE A 432 6.57 16.35 -3.73
N SER A 433 5.27 16.55 -3.66
CA SER A 433 4.30 15.79 -4.45
C SER A 433 4.52 16.01 -5.93
N THR A 434 4.81 14.94 -6.67
CA THR A 434 5.12 14.95 -8.10
C THR A 434 4.29 13.89 -8.85
N GLY A 435 4.25 13.96 -10.18
CA GLY A 435 3.53 13.00 -11.00
C GLY A 435 2.03 12.99 -10.69
N ASN A 436 1.46 11.80 -10.48
CA ASN A 436 0.05 11.64 -10.16
C ASN A 436 -0.36 12.35 -8.86
N TYR A 437 0.51 12.44 -7.86
CA TYR A 437 0.18 13.13 -6.60
C TYR A 437 0.15 14.65 -6.68
N ALA A 438 0.63 15.24 -7.78
CA ALA A 438 0.48 16.67 -8.02
C ALA A 438 -0.89 17.05 -8.61
N ILE A 439 -1.78 16.11 -8.91
CA ILE A 439 -3.09 16.37 -9.51
C ILE A 439 -4.22 16.39 -8.46
N LYS A 440 -5.34 17.05 -8.80
CA LYS A 440 -6.48 17.17 -7.87
C LYS A 440 -7.17 15.84 -7.56
N ASP A 441 -7.14 14.89 -8.49
CA ASP A 441 -7.84 13.61 -8.37
C ASP A 441 -7.06 12.60 -7.50
N ALA A 442 -5.81 12.92 -7.14
CA ALA A 442 -5.01 12.09 -6.25
C ALA A 442 -5.73 11.83 -4.92
N ARG A 443 -5.79 10.57 -4.54
CA ARG A 443 -6.38 10.12 -3.28
C ARG A 443 -5.30 9.39 -2.49
N TYR A 444 -4.63 10.15 -1.63
CA TYR A 444 -3.57 9.67 -0.77
C TYR A 444 -4.09 9.64 0.66
N ALA A 445 -3.91 8.52 1.35
CA ALA A 445 -4.42 8.31 2.70
C ALA A 445 -3.40 7.60 3.57
N PHE A 446 -3.40 7.94 4.85
CA PHE A 446 -2.56 7.31 5.86
C PHE A 446 -3.33 7.07 7.16
N ARG A 447 -2.83 6.17 7.99
CA ARG A 447 -3.28 6.03 9.37
C ARG A 447 -3.13 7.37 10.08
N ARG A 448 -4.11 7.72 10.89
CA ARG A 448 -4.26 9.05 11.51
C ARG A 448 -3.05 9.49 12.34
N HIS A 449 -2.26 8.57 12.86
CA HIS A 449 -1.10 8.85 13.71
C HIS A 449 0.24 8.96 12.94
N PHE A 450 0.27 8.67 11.64
CA PHE A 450 1.47 8.80 10.83
C PHE A 450 1.73 10.24 10.41
N PHE A 451 3.00 10.55 10.20
CA PHE A 451 3.45 11.84 9.72
C PHE A 451 3.82 11.76 8.24
N GLN A 452 3.38 12.77 7.52
CA GLN A 452 3.78 13.11 6.16
C GLN A 452 4.03 14.62 6.13
N TYR A 453 4.31 15.22 4.98
CA TYR A 453 4.29 16.68 4.85
C TYR A 453 2.84 17.16 4.84
N SER A 454 2.16 17.04 5.96
CA SER A 454 0.73 17.27 6.10
C SER A 454 0.41 18.22 7.24
N GLY A 455 -0.59 19.05 7.02
CA GLY A 455 -1.05 20.06 7.96
C GLY A 455 -2.57 20.18 7.95
N LEU A 456 -3.07 21.34 8.31
CA LEU A 456 -4.49 21.56 8.57
C LEU A 456 -5.00 22.84 7.89
N ARG A 457 -6.12 22.69 7.18
CA ARG A 457 -7.10 23.75 6.92
C ARG A 457 -8.36 23.37 7.68
N TYR A 458 -8.89 24.28 8.50
CA TYR A 458 -10.13 24.02 9.21
C TYR A 458 -11.34 24.70 8.56
N VAL A 459 -12.51 24.12 8.80
CA VAL A 459 -13.79 24.68 8.36
C VAL A 459 -14.70 24.94 9.55
N GLU A 460 -15.47 26.04 9.48
CA GLU A 460 -16.62 26.31 10.34
C GLU A 460 -17.86 25.75 9.63
N ALA A 461 -18.33 24.62 10.10
CA ALA A 461 -19.45 23.87 9.50
C ALA A 461 -20.19 23.08 10.59
N ALA A 462 -21.35 22.52 10.25
CA ALA A 462 -22.06 21.63 11.15
C ALA A 462 -21.22 20.38 11.49
N PRO A 463 -21.44 19.78 12.69
CA PRO A 463 -20.88 18.47 12.98
C PRO A 463 -21.25 17.46 11.90
N LEU A 464 -20.32 16.59 11.55
CA LEU A 464 -20.65 15.45 10.71
C LEU A 464 -21.50 14.45 11.49
N PRO A 465 -22.44 13.74 10.84
CA PRO A 465 -23.12 12.63 11.48
C PRO A 465 -22.10 11.65 12.06
N GLU A 466 -22.32 11.16 13.28
CA GLU A 466 -21.60 10.00 13.77
C GLU A 466 -22.02 8.79 12.92
N THR A 467 -21.23 8.47 11.94
CA THR A 467 -21.31 7.18 11.28
C THR A 467 -20.43 6.24 12.07
N GLU A 468 -21.01 5.23 12.71
CA GLU A 468 -20.21 4.05 13.04
C GLU A 468 -19.57 3.59 11.74
N PRO A 469 -18.24 3.39 11.70
CA PRO A 469 -17.60 2.85 10.49
C PRO A 469 -18.32 1.53 10.17
N ASN A 470 -19.01 1.51 9.04
CA ASN A 470 -19.68 0.30 8.54
C ASN A 470 -18.57 -0.58 7.94
N VAL A 471 -17.76 -1.19 8.82
CA VAL A 471 -16.59 -1.98 8.44
C VAL A 471 -17.07 -3.32 7.91
N TYR A 472 -17.66 -3.28 6.73
CA TYR A 472 -17.91 -4.46 5.91
C TYR A 472 -16.84 -4.53 4.82
N GLU A 473 -16.28 -5.73 4.66
CA GLU A 473 -15.49 -6.02 3.48
C GLU A 473 -16.38 -5.90 2.23
N THR A 474 -16.04 -4.97 1.35
CA THR A 474 -16.83 -4.66 0.15
C THR A 474 -16.20 -5.19 -1.14
N ASP A 475 -14.93 -5.60 -1.11
CA ASP A 475 -14.30 -6.28 -2.24
C ASP A 475 -15.01 -7.60 -2.50
N GLN A 476 -15.59 -7.72 -3.70
CA GLN A 476 -16.36 -8.90 -4.07
C GLN A 476 -15.56 -10.18 -4.04
N MET A 477 -14.27 -10.15 -4.41
CA MET A 477 -13.42 -11.33 -4.41
C MET A 477 -13.12 -11.75 -2.96
N VAL A 478 -12.70 -10.83 -2.12
CA VAL A 478 -12.43 -11.11 -0.69
C VAL A 478 -13.69 -11.63 0.00
N SER A 479 -14.84 -10.97 -0.21
CA SER A 479 -16.12 -11.39 0.32
C SER A 479 -16.53 -12.79 -0.11
N ARG A 480 -16.32 -13.16 -1.40
CA ARG A 480 -16.57 -14.52 -1.93
C ARG A 480 -15.66 -15.55 -1.26
N TYR A 481 -14.39 -15.22 -1.02
CA TYR A 481 -13.46 -16.12 -0.33
C TYR A 481 -13.79 -16.25 1.16
N ILE A 482 -14.25 -15.17 1.83
CA ILE A 482 -14.75 -15.26 3.22
C ILE A 482 -15.98 -16.19 3.26
N GLU A 483 -16.93 -16.03 2.36
CA GLU A 483 -18.09 -16.93 2.27
C GLU A 483 -17.70 -18.37 1.93
N PHE A 484 -16.77 -18.57 1.00
CA PHE A 484 -16.25 -19.89 0.62
C PHE A 484 -15.56 -20.62 1.78
N HIS A 485 -14.77 -19.88 2.55
CA HIS A 485 -14.01 -20.45 3.67
C HIS A 485 -14.86 -20.60 4.93
N TYR A 486 -15.68 -19.61 5.28
CA TYR A 486 -16.36 -19.57 6.59
C TYR A 486 -17.88 -19.68 6.50
N GLY A 487 -18.47 -19.55 5.32
CA GLY A 487 -19.90 -19.70 5.11
C GLY A 487 -20.41 -21.14 5.33
N GLN A 488 -21.72 -21.27 5.32
CA GLN A 488 -22.34 -22.58 5.42
C GLN A 488 -22.09 -23.43 4.17
N PRO A 489 -22.05 -24.77 4.28
CA PRO A 489 -21.97 -25.64 3.11
C PRO A 489 -23.02 -25.30 2.06
N GLN A 490 -22.60 -25.21 0.80
CA GLN A 490 -23.45 -24.85 -0.33
C GLN A 490 -23.73 -26.11 -1.20
N LEU A 491 -24.95 -26.25 -1.72
CA LEU A 491 -25.30 -27.31 -2.67
C LEU A 491 -24.95 -28.73 -2.17
N ASP A 492 -25.08 -29.00 -0.87
CA ASP A 492 -24.67 -30.26 -0.21
C ASP A 492 -23.15 -30.58 -0.34
N VAL A 493 -22.33 -29.58 -0.71
CA VAL A 493 -20.87 -29.72 -0.80
C VAL A 493 -20.25 -29.38 0.54
N PRO A 494 -19.35 -30.23 1.11
CA PRO A 494 -18.62 -29.92 2.31
C PRO A 494 -17.79 -28.64 2.16
N ASN A 495 -17.52 -27.93 3.27
CA ASN A 495 -16.57 -26.83 3.25
C ASN A 495 -15.19 -27.34 2.80
N PHE A 496 -14.67 -26.82 1.71
CA PHE A 496 -13.49 -27.35 1.02
C PHE A 496 -12.21 -27.32 1.87
N PRO A 497 -11.81 -26.19 2.51
CA PRO A 497 -10.65 -26.17 3.41
C PRO A 497 -10.74 -27.21 4.53
N VAL A 498 -11.90 -27.38 5.14
CA VAL A 498 -12.14 -28.36 6.22
C VAL A 498 -12.02 -29.79 5.67
N ALA A 499 -12.60 -30.08 4.51
CA ALA A 499 -12.52 -31.38 3.88
C ALA A 499 -11.07 -31.74 3.50
N CYS A 500 -10.30 -30.80 2.96
CA CYS A 500 -8.88 -31.01 2.67
C CYS A 500 -8.08 -31.39 3.91
N VAL A 501 -8.20 -30.59 5.00
CA VAL A 501 -7.44 -30.88 6.23
C VAL A 501 -7.90 -32.18 6.88
N ALA A 502 -9.18 -32.55 6.80
CA ALA A 502 -9.68 -33.83 7.28
C ALA A 502 -9.04 -35.02 6.52
N GLU A 503 -8.80 -34.90 5.21
CA GLU A 503 -8.05 -35.93 4.44
C GLU A 503 -6.58 -35.98 4.88
N VAL A 504 -5.93 -34.79 5.03
CA VAL A 504 -4.54 -34.67 5.50
C VAL A 504 -4.36 -35.33 6.88
N ALA A 505 -5.31 -35.13 7.80
CA ALA A 505 -5.27 -35.65 9.17
C ALA A 505 -5.16 -37.18 9.21
N LYS A 506 -5.67 -37.89 8.20
CA LYS A 506 -5.53 -39.36 8.09
C LYS A 506 -4.07 -39.81 7.93
N SER A 507 -3.23 -38.96 7.35
CA SER A 507 -1.81 -39.20 7.12
C SER A 507 -0.89 -38.76 8.27
N LEU A 508 -1.42 -38.08 9.31
CA LEU A 508 -0.62 -37.52 10.42
C LEU A 508 -0.30 -38.54 11.52
N SER A 509 -1.00 -39.66 11.58
CA SER A 509 -0.81 -40.64 12.68
C SER A 509 0.63 -41.10 12.82
N GLY A 510 1.21 -40.88 14.00
CA GLY A 510 2.60 -41.29 14.30
C GLY A 510 3.69 -40.35 13.71
N ARG A 511 3.31 -39.26 13.09
CA ARG A 511 4.23 -38.24 12.53
C ARG A 511 4.45 -37.09 13.49
N LYS A 512 5.55 -36.37 13.28
CA LYS A 512 5.80 -35.11 13.96
C LYS A 512 4.90 -34.04 13.38
N THR A 513 4.36 -33.16 14.27
CA THR A 513 3.41 -32.09 13.92
C THR A 513 3.84 -30.76 14.57
N GLY A 514 5.12 -30.38 14.44
CA GLY A 514 5.65 -29.12 14.98
C GLY A 514 5.23 -27.92 14.15
N ARG A 515 5.59 -27.91 12.84
CA ARG A 515 5.31 -26.75 11.97
C ARG A 515 4.60 -27.15 10.68
N ALA A 516 3.59 -26.36 10.32
CA ALA A 516 2.95 -26.45 9.01
C ALA A 516 3.06 -25.12 8.25
N LEU A 517 3.05 -25.19 6.93
CA LEU A 517 2.92 -24.05 6.02
C LEU A 517 1.63 -24.24 5.20
N ASP A 518 0.74 -23.26 5.27
CA ASP A 518 -0.42 -23.11 4.40
C ASP A 518 -0.10 -22.05 3.36
N ILE A 519 0.20 -22.45 2.13
CA ILE A 519 0.65 -21.54 1.08
C ILE A 519 -0.41 -21.37 0.00
N GLY A 520 -0.73 -20.10 -0.35
CA GLY A 520 -1.93 -19.75 -1.08
C GLY A 520 -3.15 -19.85 -0.17
N CYS A 521 -3.02 -19.36 1.08
CA CYS A 521 -4.01 -19.60 2.13
C CYS A 521 -5.31 -18.83 1.94
N ALA A 522 -5.35 -17.80 1.08
CA ALA A 522 -6.48 -16.90 0.88
C ALA A 522 -7.00 -16.36 2.25
N THR A 523 -8.29 -16.53 2.57
CA THR A 523 -8.84 -16.17 3.89
C THR A 523 -8.59 -17.23 4.98
N ALA A 524 -7.67 -18.17 4.76
CA ALA A 524 -6.94 -19.03 5.70
C ALA A 524 -7.78 -19.92 6.65
N ARG A 525 -8.95 -20.39 6.23
CA ARG A 525 -9.67 -21.42 7.03
C ARG A 525 -8.86 -22.70 7.22
N SER A 526 -8.10 -23.12 6.19
CA SER A 526 -7.19 -24.28 6.23
C SER A 526 -6.14 -24.13 7.32
N ALA A 527 -5.58 -22.92 7.51
CA ALA A 527 -4.60 -22.67 8.58
C ALA A 527 -5.20 -22.88 9.98
N PHE A 528 -6.43 -22.43 10.24
CA PHE A 528 -7.12 -22.70 11.51
C PHE A 528 -7.36 -24.19 11.72
N GLU A 529 -7.74 -24.94 10.70
CA GLU A 529 -7.90 -26.38 10.79
C GLU A 529 -6.56 -27.09 11.01
N LEU A 530 -5.49 -26.69 10.32
CA LEU A 530 -4.14 -27.23 10.54
C LEU A 530 -3.62 -26.95 11.95
N ALA A 531 -3.90 -25.77 12.50
CA ALA A 531 -3.48 -25.38 13.85
C ALA A 531 -4.09 -26.25 14.97
N LYS A 532 -5.15 -27.01 14.68
CA LYS A 532 -5.67 -28.04 15.61
C LYS A 532 -4.73 -29.23 15.73
N HIS A 533 -3.87 -29.45 14.74
CA HIS A 533 -2.97 -30.61 14.66
C HIS A 533 -1.50 -30.22 14.83
N PHE A 534 -1.11 -28.96 14.54
CA PHE A 534 0.27 -28.48 14.59
C PHE A 534 0.51 -27.49 15.73
N ASP A 535 1.77 -27.41 16.15
CA ASP A 535 2.16 -26.45 17.22
C ASP A 535 2.26 -25.03 16.66
N HIS A 536 2.59 -24.86 15.38
CA HIS A 536 2.68 -23.59 14.69
C HIS A 536 2.30 -23.72 13.21
N VAL A 537 1.60 -22.72 12.68
CA VAL A 537 1.21 -22.65 11.27
C VAL A 537 1.60 -21.28 10.72
N ASP A 538 2.43 -21.28 9.68
CA ASP A 538 2.63 -20.10 8.84
C ASP A 538 1.59 -20.15 7.70
N ALA A 539 0.75 -19.13 7.59
CA ALA A 539 -0.25 -19.00 6.54
C ALA A 539 0.16 -17.86 5.61
N VAL A 540 0.47 -18.19 4.37
CA VAL A 540 1.10 -17.28 3.40
C VAL A 540 0.23 -17.13 2.17
N ASP A 541 -0.03 -15.89 1.77
CA ASP A 541 -0.67 -15.56 0.49
C ASP A 541 0.07 -14.39 -0.18
N LEU A 542 -0.06 -14.28 -1.49
CA LEU A 542 0.49 -13.16 -2.24
C LEU A 542 -0.30 -11.88 -1.96
N SER A 543 -1.62 -12.00 -1.78
CA SER A 543 -2.56 -10.89 -1.60
C SER A 543 -2.72 -10.51 -0.13
N VAL A 544 -2.28 -9.32 0.24
CA VAL A 544 -2.47 -8.75 1.58
C VAL A 544 -3.95 -8.62 1.92
N ARG A 545 -4.79 -8.20 0.96
CA ARG A 545 -6.24 -8.04 1.16
C ARG A 545 -6.94 -9.34 1.54
N LEU A 546 -6.49 -10.49 1.02
CA LEU A 546 -7.03 -11.80 1.43
C LEU A 546 -6.59 -12.17 2.85
N ILE A 547 -5.34 -11.83 3.24
CA ILE A 547 -4.77 -12.12 4.57
C ILE A 547 -5.38 -11.21 5.63
N GLU A 548 -5.83 -10.03 5.28
CA GLU A 548 -6.44 -9.09 6.24
C GLU A 548 -7.69 -9.68 6.91
N ALA A 549 -8.53 -10.39 6.15
CA ALA A 549 -9.73 -11.01 6.68
C ALA A 549 -9.47 -12.02 7.84
N PRO A 550 -8.57 -13.02 7.70
CA PRO A 550 -8.23 -13.92 8.80
C PRO A 550 -7.45 -13.23 9.93
N THR A 551 -6.66 -12.19 9.63
CA THR A 551 -5.99 -11.37 10.65
C THR A 551 -7.00 -10.63 11.51
N ASN A 552 -8.02 -10.03 10.90
CA ASN A 552 -9.11 -9.37 11.61
C ASN A 552 -9.93 -10.38 12.43
N LEU A 553 -10.22 -11.56 11.86
CA LEU A 553 -10.91 -12.61 12.56
C LEU A 553 -10.11 -13.10 13.78
N GLN A 554 -8.79 -13.25 13.66
CA GLN A 554 -7.89 -13.62 14.77
C GLN A 554 -7.84 -12.54 15.87
N LYS A 555 -7.68 -11.27 15.48
CA LYS A 555 -7.52 -10.15 16.43
C LYS A 555 -8.83 -9.71 17.07
N ASN A 556 -9.88 -9.57 16.27
CA ASN A 556 -11.15 -8.97 16.67
C ASN A 556 -12.24 -10.01 16.99
N GLY A 557 -11.97 -11.29 16.72
CA GLY A 557 -12.92 -12.38 16.88
C GLY A 557 -14.07 -12.40 15.86
N ARG A 558 -14.11 -11.44 14.93
CA ARG A 558 -15.17 -11.32 13.91
C ARG A 558 -14.67 -10.67 12.64
N GLN A 559 -15.34 -11.00 11.53
CA GLN A 559 -15.15 -10.39 10.21
C GLN A 559 -16.52 -10.17 9.56
N ARG A 560 -16.78 -8.94 9.11
CA ARG A 560 -17.98 -8.56 8.36
C ARG A 560 -17.67 -8.50 6.88
N PHE A 561 -18.62 -8.88 6.04
CA PHE A 561 -18.46 -8.90 4.59
C PHE A 561 -19.80 -8.80 3.88
N VAL A 562 -19.78 -8.61 2.56
CA VAL A 562 -20.97 -8.34 1.75
C VAL A 562 -21.05 -9.34 0.61
N ILE A 563 -22.18 -10.02 0.45
CA ILE A 563 -22.45 -10.90 -0.69
C ILE A 563 -23.52 -10.29 -1.58
N THR A 564 -23.22 -10.16 -2.86
CA THR A 564 -24.19 -9.69 -3.85
C THR A 564 -25.33 -10.67 -3.98
N GLN A 565 -26.57 -10.20 -3.80
CA GLN A 565 -27.77 -10.98 -4.05
C GLN A 565 -28.17 -10.89 -5.53
N GLN A 566 -28.39 -9.67 -6.02
CA GLN A 566 -28.69 -9.41 -7.44
C GLN A 566 -28.44 -7.93 -7.77
N GLY A 567 -27.70 -7.67 -8.83
CA GLY A 567 -27.33 -6.30 -9.22
C GLY A 567 -26.68 -5.57 -8.05
N ASP A 568 -27.22 -4.41 -7.65
CA ASP A 568 -26.72 -3.60 -6.54
C ASP A 568 -27.28 -4.00 -5.15
N ILE A 569 -28.09 -5.05 -5.08
CA ILE A 569 -28.66 -5.52 -3.82
C ILE A 569 -27.68 -6.48 -3.15
N ASN A 570 -27.29 -6.15 -1.93
CA ASN A 570 -26.30 -6.87 -1.14
C ASN A 570 -26.89 -7.46 0.15
N ASP A 571 -26.31 -8.58 0.58
CA ASP A 571 -26.57 -9.25 1.85
C ASP A 571 -25.36 -9.03 2.77
N PHE A 572 -25.59 -8.41 3.92
CA PHE A 572 -24.55 -8.06 4.90
C PHE A 572 -24.41 -9.19 5.90
N ARG A 573 -23.20 -9.74 6.02
CA ARG A 573 -22.90 -10.94 6.80
C ARG A 573 -21.78 -10.70 7.80
N GLU A 574 -21.76 -11.54 8.82
CA GLU A 574 -20.71 -11.56 9.82
C GLU A 574 -20.29 -13.01 10.11
N VAL A 575 -18.98 -13.22 10.21
CA VAL A 575 -18.35 -14.46 10.70
C VAL A 575 -17.77 -14.16 12.06
N ASN A 576 -18.07 -15.02 13.04
CA ASN A 576 -17.48 -14.94 14.37
C ASN A 576 -16.56 -16.14 14.61
N LEU A 577 -15.36 -15.91 15.13
CA LEU A 577 -14.39 -16.96 15.40
C LEU A 577 -14.94 -18.01 16.38
N ALA A 578 -15.74 -17.56 17.35
CA ALA A 578 -16.38 -18.40 18.34
C ALA A 578 -17.40 -19.41 17.77
N ASP A 579 -17.91 -19.19 16.56
CA ASP A 579 -18.84 -20.11 15.90
C ASP A 579 -18.15 -21.39 15.40
N PHE A 580 -16.81 -21.42 15.41
CA PHE A 580 -16.01 -22.55 14.93
C PHE A 580 -15.31 -23.26 16.09
N GLU A 581 -15.63 -24.56 16.25
CA GLU A 581 -15.09 -25.37 17.34
C GLU A 581 -13.55 -25.38 17.34
N GLY A 582 -12.97 -24.98 18.47
CA GLY A 582 -11.53 -25.02 18.73
C GLY A 582 -10.71 -23.85 18.16
N TYR A 583 -11.28 -22.93 17.37
CA TYR A 583 -10.49 -21.86 16.74
C TYR A 583 -9.94 -20.85 17.76
N GLU A 584 -10.73 -20.45 18.77
CA GLU A 584 -10.26 -19.61 19.86
C GLU A 584 -9.03 -20.18 20.58
N ALA A 585 -8.96 -21.50 20.71
CA ALA A 585 -7.85 -22.19 21.39
C ALA A 585 -6.57 -22.29 20.55
N VAL A 586 -6.66 -22.13 19.25
CA VAL A 586 -5.52 -22.32 18.32
C VAL A 586 -5.10 -21.07 17.57
N LYS A 587 -5.87 -19.97 17.65
CA LYS A 587 -5.63 -18.75 16.87
C LYS A 587 -4.21 -18.18 17.04
N ASP A 588 -3.67 -18.23 18.25
CA ASP A 588 -2.33 -17.71 18.58
C ASP A 588 -1.17 -18.59 18.04
N LYS A 589 -1.49 -19.76 17.47
CA LYS A 589 -0.51 -20.63 16.80
C LYS A 589 -0.29 -20.25 15.33
N ILE A 590 -1.07 -19.33 14.76
CA ILE A 590 -1.07 -19.02 13.34
C ILE A 590 -0.41 -17.65 13.13
N ALA A 591 0.55 -17.59 12.21
CA ALA A 591 1.12 -16.37 11.69
C ALA A 591 0.60 -16.14 10.26
N PHE A 592 -0.08 -15.02 10.03
CA PHE A 592 -0.54 -14.61 8.70
C PHE A 592 0.51 -13.69 8.06
N LEU A 593 0.95 -14.03 6.85
CA LEU A 593 2.12 -13.42 6.23
C LEU A 593 1.91 -13.25 4.72
N GLN A 594 2.34 -12.11 4.18
CA GLN A 594 2.43 -11.94 2.73
C GLN A 594 3.64 -12.68 2.18
N GLY A 595 3.51 -13.33 1.02
CA GLY A 595 4.64 -13.97 0.34
C GLY A 595 4.28 -14.56 -1.01
N ASP A 596 5.26 -14.55 -1.92
CA ASP A 596 5.17 -15.16 -3.24
C ASP A 596 5.59 -16.64 -3.17
N ALA A 597 4.68 -17.56 -3.48
CA ALA A 597 4.93 -19.00 -3.47
C ALA A 597 6.10 -19.41 -4.38
N CYS A 598 6.28 -18.72 -5.50
CA CYS A 598 7.38 -18.95 -6.43
C CYS A 598 8.69 -18.26 -6.03
N ASN A 599 8.70 -17.51 -4.92
CA ASN A 599 9.85 -16.73 -4.48
C ASN A 599 9.95 -16.59 -2.94
N LEU A 600 9.68 -17.66 -2.21
CA LEU A 600 9.75 -17.69 -0.75
C LEU A 600 11.16 -17.40 -0.22
N VAL A 601 11.26 -16.53 0.78
CA VAL A 601 12.50 -16.25 1.51
C VAL A 601 12.93 -17.44 2.39
N ASP A 602 14.22 -17.47 2.78
CA ASP A 602 14.82 -18.63 3.47
C ASP A 602 14.31 -18.88 4.89
N LYS A 603 13.60 -17.93 5.50
CA LYS A 603 12.97 -18.15 6.82
C LYS A 603 11.91 -19.25 6.81
N TYR A 604 11.26 -19.48 5.66
CA TYR A 604 10.25 -20.53 5.48
C TYR A 604 10.91 -21.88 5.24
N LYS A 605 11.23 -22.61 6.29
CA LYS A 605 11.91 -23.90 6.26
C LYS A 605 11.58 -24.78 7.46
N ASP A 606 11.99 -26.04 7.39
CA ASP A 606 11.85 -27.03 8.43
C ASP A 606 10.38 -27.38 8.75
N TYR A 607 9.53 -27.43 7.73
CA TYR A 607 8.13 -27.79 7.87
C TYR A 607 7.92 -29.30 7.90
N ASP A 608 7.09 -29.77 8.84
CA ASP A 608 6.61 -31.15 8.89
C ASP A 608 5.47 -31.37 7.88
N LEU A 609 4.78 -30.27 7.46
CA LEU A 609 3.77 -30.30 6.41
C LEU A 609 3.73 -28.96 5.64
N VAL A 610 3.60 -29.04 4.32
CA VAL A 610 3.22 -27.94 3.45
C VAL A 610 1.92 -28.28 2.76
N PHE A 611 0.94 -27.40 2.87
CA PHE A 611 -0.37 -27.50 2.21
C PHE A 611 -0.52 -26.40 1.16
N ALA A 612 -0.95 -26.76 -0.05
CA ALA A 612 -1.25 -25.86 -1.15
C ALA A 612 -2.60 -26.25 -1.77
N GLY A 613 -3.66 -25.56 -1.40
CA GLY A 613 -5.04 -25.81 -1.84
C GLY A 613 -5.44 -24.91 -2.99
N ASN A 614 -5.74 -25.47 -4.18
CA ASN A 614 -6.14 -24.75 -5.39
C ASN A 614 -5.17 -23.64 -5.81
N LEU A 615 -3.87 -23.89 -5.62
CA LEU A 615 -2.81 -22.93 -5.89
C LEU A 615 -2.00 -23.25 -7.14
N ILE A 616 -1.66 -24.51 -7.39
CA ILE A 616 -0.63 -24.91 -8.38
C ILE A 616 -0.95 -24.43 -9.80
N ASP A 617 -2.21 -24.40 -10.18
CA ASP A 617 -2.73 -23.94 -11.48
C ASP A 617 -3.03 -22.44 -11.51
N ARG A 618 -2.59 -21.69 -10.50
CA ARG A 618 -2.68 -20.23 -10.36
C ARG A 618 -1.31 -19.57 -10.23
N LEU A 619 -0.25 -20.35 -10.23
CA LEU A 619 1.12 -19.85 -10.12
C LEU A 619 1.69 -19.49 -11.50
N TYR A 620 2.43 -18.41 -11.57
CA TYR A 620 3.13 -18.02 -12.81
C TYR A 620 4.30 -18.95 -13.18
N ASP A 621 4.83 -19.73 -12.22
CA ASP A 621 5.85 -20.77 -12.45
C ASP A 621 5.71 -21.94 -11.47
N PRO A 622 4.79 -22.88 -11.72
CA PRO A 622 4.54 -24.00 -10.81
C PRO A 622 5.73 -24.97 -10.68
N GLU A 623 6.57 -25.11 -11.71
CA GLU A 623 7.78 -25.94 -11.60
C GLU A 623 8.80 -25.31 -10.64
N LYS A 624 8.95 -23.99 -10.68
CA LYS A 624 9.81 -23.25 -9.76
C LYS A 624 9.31 -23.39 -8.32
N PHE A 625 7.99 -23.27 -8.09
CA PHE A 625 7.40 -23.51 -6.78
C PHE A 625 7.74 -24.93 -6.26
N LEU A 626 7.52 -25.95 -7.06
CA LEU A 626 7.84 -27.34 -6.65
C LEU A 626 9.33 -27.54 -6.36
N LYS A 627 10.22 -26.88 -7.07
CA LYS A 627 11.66 -26.90 -6.78
C LYS A 627 11.99 -26.22 -5.45
N LEU A 628 11.41 -25.05 -5.18
CA LEU A 628 11.64 -24.32 -3.93
C LEU A 628 11.09 -25.06 -2.72
N ILE A 629 9.88 -25.61 -2.82
CA ILE A 629 9.20 -26.22 -1.69
C ILE A 629 9.86 -27.51 -1.19
N LYS A 630 10.60 -28.20 -2.04
CA LYS A 630 11.38 -29.37 -1.66
C LYS A 630 12.33 -29.07 -0.51
N ASP A 631 13.02 -27.92 -0.56
CA ASP A 631 14.00 -27.52 0.45
C ASP A 631 13.36 -26.99 1.74
N ARG A 632 12.04 -26.79 1.74
CA ARG A 632 11.27 -26.25 2.88
C ARG A 632 10.72 -27.33 3.80
N ILE A 633 10.67 -28.58 3.34
CA ILE A 633 10.08 -29.71 4.05
C ILE A 633 11.20 -30.59 4.63
N VAL A 634 11.03 -31.01 5.88
CA VAL A 634 11.97 -31.93 6.52
C VAL A 634 11.87 -33.37 5.93
N PRO A 635 12.91 -34.22 6.01
CA PRO A 635 12.78 -35.63 5.66
C PRO A 635 11.64 -36.29 6.46
N GLY A 636 10.78 -37.05 5.78
CA GLY A 636 9.56 -37.62 6.35
C GLY A 636 8.39 -36.63 6.50
N GLY A 637 8.58 -35.36 6.15
CA GLY A 637 7.50 -34.39 6.10
C GLY A 637 6.62 -34.56 4.85
N LEU A 638 5.48 -33.88 4.85
CA LEU A 638 4.45 -34.03 3.82
C LEU A 638 4.30 -32.78 2.96
N LEU A 639 4.15 -32.99 1.66
CA LEU A 639 3.62 -32.01 0.73
C LEU A 639 2.20 -32.43 0.32
N VAL A 640 1.23 -31.57 0.52
CA VAL A 640 -0.16 -31.78 0.12
C VAL A 640 -0.54 -30.79 -0.96
N LEU A 641 -0.99 -31.30 -2.09
CA LEU A 641 -1.45 -30.50 -3.21
C LEU A 641 -2.91 -30.84 -3.50
N ALA A 642 -3.76 -29.82 -3.60
CA ALA A 642 -5.11 -29.98 -4.13
C ALA A 642 -5.28 -29.03 -5.30
N SER A 643 -5.82 -29.48 -6.44
CA SER A 643 -6.02 -28.63 -7.61
C SER A 643 -7.10 -29.20 -8.54
N PRO A 644 -7.91 -28.34 -9.16
CA PRO A 644 -8.82 -28.74 -10.24
C PRO A 644 -8.08 -28.90 -11.59
N TYR A 645 -6.79 -28.54 -11.63
CA TYR A 645 -5.96 -28.54 -12.86
C TYR A 645 -6.56 -27.72 -14.00
N ASN A 646 -7.19 -26.61 -13.62
CA ASN A 646 -7.83 -25.69 -14.57
C ASN A 646 -6.79 -24.68 -15.08
N TRP A 647 -5.83 -25.21 -15.86
CA TRP A 647 -4.76 -24.41 -16.46
C TRP A 647 -5.32 -23.34 -17.38
N ASP A 648 -4.78 -22.14 -17.25
CA ASP A 648 -5.23 -20.92 -17.94
C ASP A 648 -4.03 -19.98 -18.12
N GLU A 649 -3.89 -19.43 -19.33
CA GLU A 649 -2.75 -18.57 -19.68
C GLU A 649 -2.78 -17.21 -18.98
N GLU A 650 -3.92 -16.83 -18.41
CA GLU A 650 -4.04 -15.61 -17.60
C GLU A 650 -3.18 -15.71 -16.31
N HIS A 651 -3.07 -16.92 -15.75
CA HIS A 651 -2.31 -17.16 -14.52
C HIS A 651 -0.96 -17.84 -14.78
N THR A 652 -0.95 -18.86 -15.62
CA THR A 652 0.23 -19.68 -15.89
C THR A 652 0.52 -19.71 -17.39
N PRO A 653 1.65 -19.18 -17.88
CA PRO A 653 2.02 -19.32 -19.29
C PRO A 653 1.98 -20.78 -19.74
N HIS A 654 1.51 -21.04 -20.98
CA HIS A 654 1.29 -22.40 -21.47
C HIS A 654 2.54 -23.29 -21.43
N ASP A 655 3.72 -22.73 -21.66
CA ASP A 655 5.01 -23.45 -21.61
C ASP A 655 5.45 -23.81 -20.18
N LYS A 656 4.74 -23.29 -19.16
CA LYS A 656 4.93 -23.59 -17.73
C LYS A 656 3.92 -24.59 -17.15
N TRP A 657 2.92 -24.99 -17.93
CA TRP A 657 1.94 -25.97 -17.46
C TRP A 657 2.64 -27.30 -17.11
N LEU A 658 2.29 -27.86 -15.98
CA LEU A 658 2.85 -29.18 -15.57
C LEU A 658 2.23 -30.36 -16.31
N GLY A 659 1.18 -30.13 -17.06
CA GLY A 659 0.46 -31.14 -17.84
C GLY A 659 -0.83 -30.55 -18.39
N GLY A 660 -1.72 -31.40 -18.93
CA GLY A 660 -2.95 -30.96 -19.57
C GLY A 660 -2.77 -30.63 -21.06
N PHE A 661 -1.70 -31.15 -21.67
CA PHE A 661 -1.38 -30.93 -23.09
C PHE A 661 -1.01 -32.27 -23.76
N LYS A 662 -0.84 -32.24 -25.07
CA LYS A 662 -0.29 -33.36 -25.84
C LYS A 662 1.22 -33.19 -25.95
N ASP A 663 1.94 -34.29 -25.66
CA ASP A 663 3.39 -34.32 -25.80
C ASP A 663 3.84 -34.36 -27.28
N ASN A 664 5.15 -34.38 -27.52
CA ASN A 664 5.75 -34.39 -28.85
C ASN A 664 5.42 -35.64 -29.67
N THR A 665 4.87 -36.70 -29.04
CA THR A 665 4.42 -37.91 -29.70
C THR A 665 2.93 -37.88 -30.02
N GLY A 666 2.19 -36.86 -29.55
CA GLY A 666 0.75 -36.70 -29.67
C GLY A 666 -0.05 -37.42 -28.59
N GLU A 667 0.60 -38.00 -27.59
CA GLU A 667 -0.04 -38.63 -26.44
C GLU A 667 -0.44 -37.57 -25.41
N ASN A 668 -1.47 -37.88 -24.61
CA ASN A 668 -1.88 -37.00 -23.52
C ASN A 668 -0.85 -37.01 -22.39
N PHE A 669 -0.41 -35.84 -21.96
CA PHE A 669 0.43 -35.67 -20.79
C PHE A 669 -0.38 -34.99 -19.69
N THR A 670 -0.66 -35.72 -18.62
CA THR A 670 -1.53 -35.24 -17.54
C THR A 670 -0.74 -34.46 -16.48
N THR A 671 -1.41 -33.61 -15.71
CA THR A 671 -0.79 -32.89 -14.60
C THR A 671 -0.23 -33.85 -13.54
N MET A 672 -0.89 -34.98 -13.27
CA MET A 672 -0.37 -35.99 -12.36
C MET A 672 0.96 -36.59 -12.82
N GLU A 673 1.12 -36.82 -14.11
CA GLU A 673 2.41 -37.27 -14.68
C GLU A 673 3.49 -36.20 -14.52
N GLY A 674 3.12 -34.91 -14.73
CA GLY A 674 4.00 -33.79 -14.52
C GLY A 674 4.42 -33.61 -13.06
N LEU A 675 3.49 -33.70 -12.13
CA LEU A 675 3.76 -33.65 -10.68
C LEU A 675 4.68 -34.82 -10.28
N GLY A 676 4.37 -36.04 -10.72
CA GLY A 676 5.21 -37.20 -10.45
C GLY A 676 6.65 -37.02 -10.95
N LYS A 677 6.82 -36.46 -12.15
CA LYS A 677 8.12 -36.13 -12.73
C LYS A 677 8.85 -35.02 -11.97
N ALA A 678 8.15 -33.95 -11.62
CA ALA A 678 8.72 -32.79 -10.93
C ALA A 678 9.14 -33.12 -9.49
N LEU A 679 8.39 -33.98 -8.79
CA LEU A 679 8.65 -34.34 -7.39
C LEU A 679 9.63 -35.53 -7.25
N ALA A 680 9.82 -36.33 -8.29
CA ALA A 680 10.79 -37.44 -8.25
C ALA A 680 12.24 -36.88 -8.29
N PRO A 681 13.23 -37.62 -7.69
CA PRO A 681 13.06 -38.80 -6.88
C PRO A 681 12.82 -38.56 -5.38
N GLU A 682 12.69 -37.30 -4.98
CA GLU A 682 12.75 -36.86 -3.57
C GLU A 682 11.47 -37.18 -2.80
N PHE A 683 10.34 -37.25 -3.49
CA PHE A 683 9.04 -37.53 -2.89
C PHE A 683 8.44 -38.85 -3.37
N THR A 684 7.58 -39.39 -2.52
CA THR A 684 6.76 -40.56 -2.84
C THR A 684 5.31 -40.27 -2.50
N MET A 685 4.41 -40.48 -3.44
CA MET A 685 2.97 -40.31 -3.21
C MET A 685 2.46 -41.33 -2.20
N LEU A 686 1.69 -40.88 -1.22
CA LEU A 686 1.05 -41.73 -0.22
C LEU A 686 -0.41 -41.97 -0.59
N GLY A 687 -0.76 -43.27 -0.73
CA GLY A 687 -2.14 -43.67 -1.06
C GLY A 687 -2.54 -43.30 -2.50
N GLU A 688 -3.84 -43.19 -2.70
CA GLU A 688 -4.45 -42.74 -3.97
C GLU A 688 -4.90 -41.27 -3.87
N ALA A 689 -4.99 -40.60 -5.00
CA ALA A 689 -5.55 -39.25 -5.08
C ALA A 689 -7.05 -39.26 -4.69
N VAL A 690 -7.47 -38.23 -4.01
CA VAL A 690 -8.85 -38.07 -3.54
C VAL A 690 -9.50 -36.87 -4.20
N ASN A 691 -10.66 -37.05 -4.81
CA ASN A 691 -11.44 -35.98 -5.40
C ASN A 691 -12.31 -35.28 -4.35
N LEU A 692 -12.12 -33.98 -4.16
CA LEU A 692 -12.88 -33.13 -3.24
C LEU A 692 -13.65 -32.06 -4.02
N PRO A 693 -15.00 -32.06 -3.93
CA PRO A 693 -15.80 -31.01 -4.56
C PRO A 693 -15.69 -29.68 -3.81
N PHE A 694 -15.85 -28.59 -4.52
CA PHE A 694 -15.98 -27.25 -3.95
C PHE A 694 -17.06 -26.43 -4.66
N ALA A 695 -17.65 -25.47 -3.96
CA ALA A 695 -18.61 -24.54 -4.50
C ALA A 695 -18.32 -23.14 -3.98
N ILE A 696 -17.99 -22.22 -4.88
CA ILE A 696 -17.77 -20.79 -4.58
C ILE A 696 -19.02 -20.03 -4.99
N ARG A 697 -19.64 -19.35 -4.05
CA ARG A 697 -20.82 -18.54 -4.30
C ARG A 697 -20.44 -17.21 -4.95
N GLU A 698 -21.06 -16.86 -6.06
CA GLU A 698 -20.87 -15.57 -6.74
C GLU A 698 -21.99 -14.58 -6.42
N THR A 699 -23.25 -15.07 -6.44
CA THR A 699 -24.46 -14.33 -6.07
C THR A 699 -25.40 -15.24 -5.29
N GLU A 700 -26.59 -14.77 -4.94
CA GLU A 700 -27.61 -15.63 -4.32
C GLU A 700 -27.97 -16.86 -5.16
N ARG A 701 -27.81 -16.82 -6.49
CA ARG A 701 -28.31 -17.82 -7.43
C ARG A 701 -27.25 -18.40 -8.36
N THR A 702 -25.97 -17.96 -8.21
CA THR A 702 -24.88 -18.38 -9.08
C THR A 702 -23.73 -18.89 -8.24
N TRP A 703 -23.21 -20.05 -8.62
CA TRP A 703 -22.05 -20.69 -8.00
C TRP A 703 -21.08 -21.18 -9.05
N GLN A 704 -19.80 -21.02 -8.79
CA GLN A 704 -18.76 -21.77 -9.46
C GLN A 704 -18.60 -23.11 -8.74
N PHE A 705 -18.93 -24.22 -9.40
CA PHE A 705 -18.74 -25.57 -8.88
C PHE A 705 -17.52 -26.20 -9.53
N GLY A 706 -16.65 -26.84 -8.74
CA GLY A 706 -15.47 -27.55 -9.20
C GLY A 706 -15.17 -28.77 -8.37
N GLN A 707 -14.16 -29.52 -8.81
CA GLN A 707 -13.64 -30.69 -8.12
C GLN A 707 -12.11 -30.65 -8.17
N SER A 708 -11.48 -30.68 -7.01
CA SER A 708 -10.01 -30.72 -6.89
C SER A 708 -9.54 -32.12 -6.57
N GLU A 709 -8.49 -32.56 -7.23
CA GLU A 709 -7.76 -33.76 -6.89
C GLU A 709 -6.73 -33.44 -5.80
N LEU A 710 -6.88 -34.06 -4.62
CA LEU A 710 -5.95 -33.94 -3.50
C LEU A 710 -4.96 -35.11 -3.50
N THR A 711 -3.67 -34.78 -3.42
CA THR A 711 -2.57 -35.71 -3.36
C THR A 711 -1.67 -35.44 -2.17
N VAL A 712 -1.15 -36.47 -1.53
CA VAL A 712 -0.22 -36.37 -0.40
C VAL A 712 1.11 -37.03 -0.79
N TRP A 713 2.19 -36.28 -0.60
CA TRP A 713 3.55 -36.69 -0.97
C TRP A 713 4.46 -36.63 0.24
N GLU A 714 5.18 -37.73 0.51
CA GLU A 714 6.14 -37.81 1.60
C GLU A 714 7.56 -37.57 1.07
N LYS A 715 8.28 -36.66 1.72
CA LYS A 715 9.69 -36.43 1.42
C LYS A 715 10.56 -37.54 1.99
N LYS A 716 11.45 -38.12 1.15
CA LYS A 716 12.38 -39.19 1.52
C LYS A 716 13.47 -38.75 2.48
#